data_1627716469906f8f1b51695ae2574a39
#
_entry.id   1627716469906f8f1b51695ae2574a39
#
_cell.length_a   1.000
_cell.length_b   1.000
_cell.length_c   1.000
_cell.angle_alpha   90.00
_cell.angle_beta   90.00
_cell.angle_gamma   90.00
#
_symmetry.space_group_name_H-M   'P 1'
#
loop_
_entity.id
_entity.type
_entity.pdbx_description
1 polymer ?
#
loop_
_entity_poly.entity_id
_entity_poly.type
_entity_poly.pdbx_seq_one_letter_code
_entity_poly.pdbx_strand_id
1 'polypeptide(L)'
;MPKDFKAKGDIYVFVDECHRTQSGKLHDAMKVILPNAVFIGFTGTPLLKKDKQKSIEVFGGYIHTYKFDEAVKDNVVLDLQYEARDVDQDITSQEKIDKWFEAKTRGLTDYAIVKLKQRWGTLQKVLSSKSRLVRIVNDIIYDMETKDRLQNGRGNAMLVAGSIYEACKYYELFQAEGFKKCAIVTSYSPNISDIKGESTGEDQETENIEKYEIYQKMLDGKNPEDFEEEVKKQFIDDPAQMKLLIVVDKLLTGFDAPPATYLYIDKSMQDHGLFQAICRVNRLHGDDKEYGYIVDYKDLFKSLEKSVGDYTSEAFDGYEKEDIEGLLTNRLDKAREKLDTALESLEALCEPVAPPKDTLTYIRYFVAKDTLDKEAVKENEQKRLALYKHVVAFIRAYAGLANEMEDAGYSKQEADEIIRLTKYYDNVRHEVMHAAGDYIDLKAYEGGMRHLIDSYISAKDSEKISAFDDMSLIDLIVEKGEDAVDSLPEGIKKDKEAAAETIENNVRKLIIDETPTNPKYYEKMSVLLDEIIKLRKEQVVNYQEYLAKIVELAKRAKDPGKSESYPKTINSGAKRALYDNLEQNESLVLAIDEDLTYNRPDGWRGSKIKERKVKYIVGRYVEDDEKLDEIFEIVKNQGEY
;
A
#
# COMPACT_ATOMS: atom_id res chain seq x y z
N MET A 1 0.49 35.85 17.81
CA MET A 1 1.74 36.57 17.55
C MET A 1 1.52 38.06 17.73
N PRO A 2 2.53 38.83 18.23
CA PRO A 2 2.46 40.29 18.26
C PRO A 2 2.26 40.84 16.85
N LYS A 3 1.43 41.88 16.69
CA LYS A 3 1.12 42.50 15.39
C LYS A 3 2.35 43.06 14.68
N ASP A 4 3.45 43.28 15.40
CA ASP A 4 4.68 43.90 14.90
C ASP A 4 5.85 42.90 14.79
N PHE A 5 5.57 41.61 14.73
CA PHE A 5 6.61 40.58 14.58
C PHE A 5 7.27 40.71 13.19
N LYS A 6 8.56 41.09 13.19
CA LYS A 6 9.43 41.04 12.01
C LYS A 6 10.51 40.01 12.28
N ALA A 7 10.55 38.98 11.46
CA ALA A 7 11.64 38.01 11.47
C ALA A 7 12.96 38.73 11.14
N LYS A 8 14.01 38.51 11.94
CA LYS A 8 15.34 39.05 11.73
C LYS A 8 16.30 37.93 11.32
N GLY A 9 17.07 38.16 10.24
CA GLY A 9 18.05 37.20 9.73
C GLY A 9 17.49 36.26 8.68
N ASP A 10 18.35 35.36 8.21
CA ASP A 10 18.00 34.28 7.25
C ASP A 10 17.29 33.17 8.00
N ILE A 11 16.05 32.89 7.62
CA ILE A 11 15.21 31.83 8.23
C ILE A 11 15.03 30.73 7.21
N TYR A 12 15.36 29.50 7.63
CA TYR A 12 15.11 28.27 6.90
C TYR A 12 14.01 27.49 7.63
N VAL A 13 12.95 27.15 6.91
CA VAL A 13 11.82 26.36 7.43
C VAL A 13 11.87 24.97 6.81
N PHE A 14 12.13 23.97 7.62
CA PHE A 14 12.12 22.58 7.22
C PHE A 14 10.72 22.00 7.44
N VAL A 15 10.10 21.49 6.39
CA VAL A 15 8.75 20.92 6.42
C VAL A 15 8.83 19.44 6.13
N ASP A 16 8.64 18.62 7.16
CA ASP A 16 8.56 17.18 7.02
C ASP A 16 7.18 16.76 6.50
N GLU A 17 7.13 15.62 5.77
CA GLU A 17 5.93 15.11 5.08
C GLU A 17 5.22 16.22 4.29
N CYS A 18 5.99 17.00 3.54
CA CYS A 18 5.53 18.22 2.88
C CYS A 18 4.37 17.98 1.89
N HIS A 19 4.15 16.75 1.42
CA HIS A 19 3.01 16.37 0.61
C HIS A 19 1.66 16.48 1.35
N ARG A 20 1.65 16.44 2.68
CA ARG A 20 0.43 16.56 3.51
C ARG A 20 0.06 18.00 3.85
N THR A 21 1.05 18.90 3.86
CA THR A 21 0.87 20.28 4.33
C THR A 21 0.45 21.27 3.22
N GLN A 22 0.24 20.77 1.99
CA GLN A 22 0.11 21.58 0.77
C GLN A 22 -1.23 22.27 0.57
N SER A 23 -2.26 21.96 1.33
CA SER A 23 -3.58 22.54 1.14
C SER A 23 -4.05 23.18 2.44
N GLY A 24 -3.56 24.36 2.78
CA GLY A 24 -4.18 24.92 3.92
C GLY A 24 -3.74 26.30 4.35
N LYS A 25 -4.69 27.04 4.86
CA LYS A 25 -4.57 28.29 5.59
C LYS A 25 -3.34 28.37 6.52
N LEU A 26 -2.77 27.22 6.94
CA LEU A 26 -1.58 27.18 7.79
C LEU A 26 -0.30 27.52 7.00
N HIS A 27 -0.16 26.99 5.79
CA HIS A 27 0.99 27.30 4.92
C HIS A 27 0.97 28.78 4.49
N ASP A 28 -0.19 29.27 4.06
CA ASP A 28 -0.36 30.69 3.68
C ASP A 28 -0.12 31.61 4.88
N ALA A 29 -0.62 31.21 6.06
CA ALA A 29 -0.33 31.94 7.30
C ALA A 29 1.17 31.95 7.63
N MET A 30 1.89 30.86 7.40
CA MET A 30 3.35 30.80 7.60
C MET A 30 4.09 31.72 6.61
N LYS A 31 3.72 31.74 5.34
CA LYS A 31 4.30 32.65 4.33
C LYS A 31 4.03 34.11 4.66
N VAL A 32 2.83 34.43 5.14
CA VAL A 32 2.50 35.79 5.60
C VAL A 32 3.34 36.22 6.82
N ILE A 33 3.58 35.29 7.74
CA ILE A 33 4.37 35.56 8.96
C ILE A 33 5.87 35.61 8.66
N LEU A 34 6.35 34.79 7.72
CA LEU A 34 7.75 34.61 7.37
C LEU A 34 7.98 34.84 5.85
N PRO A 35 7.73 36.06 5.32
CA PRO A 35 7.71 36.32 3.88
C PRO A 35 9.07 36.14 3.19
N ASN A 36 10.16 36.20 3.96
CA ASN A 36 11.53 36.06 3.45
C ASN A 36 12.19 34.74 3.84
N ALA A 37 11.43 33.77 4.40
CA ALA A 37 11.99 32.49 4.75
C ALA A 37 12.13 31.59 3.53
N VAL A 38 13.18 30.75 3.54
CA VAL A 38 13.37 29.66 2.57
C VAL A 38 12.68 28.42 3.12
N PHE A 39 11.72 27.90 2.37
CA PHE A 39 11.01 26.66 2.75
C PHE A 39 11.64 25.47 2.02
N ILE A 40 12.04 24.46 2.79
CA ILE A 40 12.63 23.22 2.30
C ILE A 40 11.71 22.07 2.72
N GLY A 41 11.10 21.39 1.75
CA GLY A 41 10.22 20.27 1.97
C GLY A 41 10.98 18.95 1.97
N PHE A 42 10.66 18.08 2.94
CA PHE A 42 11.10 16.69 2.98
C PHE A 42 9.88 15.77 2.85
N THR A 43 10.02 14.69 2.11
CA THR A 43 8.99 13.66 2.01
C THR A 43 9.63 12.32 1.68
N GLY A 44 9.24 11.28 2.42
CA GLY A 44 9.62 9.91 2.14
C GLY A 44 8.76 9.26 1.04
N THR A 45 7.91 10.04 0.35
CA THR A 45 7.01 9.53 -0.68
C THR A 45 7.11 10.35 -1.95
N PRO A 46 7.22 9.75 -3.16
CA PRO A 46 7.19 10.49 -4.40
C PRO A 46 5.83 11.17 -4.54
N LEU A 47 5.88 12.36 -5.02
CA LEU A 47 4.69 13.14 -5.27
C LEU A 47 4.03 12.63 -6.55
N LEU A 48 2.84 12.08 -6.45
CA LEU A 48 2.02 11.73 -7.61
C LEU A 48 1.73 12.97 -8.46
N LYS A 49 1.41 12.79 -9.76
CA LYS A 49 1.28 13.92 -10.72
C LYS A 49 0.50 15.12 -10.19
N LYS A 50 -0.59 14.91 -9.43
CA LYS A 50 -1.40 16.01 -8.85
C LYS A 50 -0.74 16.68 -7.63
N ASP A 51 -0.11 15.89 -6.77
CA ASP A 51 0.56 16.37 -5.57
C ASP A 51 1.93 16.98 -5.90
N LYS A 52 2.58 16.44 -6.95
CA LYS A 52 3.84 16.96 -7.51
C LYS A 52 3.69 18.41 -7.97
N GLN A 53 2.61 18.76 -8.66
CA GLN A 53 2.34 20.13 -9.08
C GLN A 53 2.27 21.09 -7.89
N LYS A 54 1.45 20.78 -6.89
CA LYS A 54 1.30 21.62 -5.69
C LYS A 54 2.60 21.76 -4.89
N SER A 55 3.39 20.70 -4.77
CA SER A 55 4.64 20.75 -4.02
C SER A 55 5.71 21.57 -4.72
N ILE A 56 5.81 21.47 -6.03
CA ILE A 56 6.74 22.30 -6.83
C ILE A 56 6.35 23.77 -6.77
N GLU A 57 5.05 24.10 -6.78
CA GLU A 57 4.56 25.46 -6.58
C GLU A 57 5.01 26.06 -5.24
N VAL A 58 5.00 25.22 -4.20
CA VAL A 58 5.26 25.65 -2.82
C VAL A 58 6.75 25.66 -2.49
N PHE A 59 7.48 24.61 -2.86
CA PHE A 59 8.86 24.36 -2.43
C PHE A 59 9.90 24.50 -3.56
N GLY A 60 9.47 24.63 -4.82
CA GLY A 60 10.36 24.64 -5.98
C GLY A 60 10.76 23.24 -6.44
N GLY A 61 11.84 23.15 -7.23
CA GLY A 61 12.32 21.86 -7.77
C GLY A 61 13.01 20.98 -6.72
N TYR A 62 13.22 19.71 -7.08
CA TYR A 62 13.95 18.78 -6.21
C TYR A 62 15.41 19.22 -6.03
N ILE A 63 15.85 19.24 -4.78
CA ILE A 63 17.26 19.46 -4.43
C ILE A 63 18.02 18.14 -4.52
N HIS A 64 17.43 17.05 -4.02
CA HIS A 64 18.00 15.71 -3.98
C HIS A 64 16.91 14.67 -3.86
N THR A 65 17.16 13.47 -4.43
CA THR A 65 16.31 12.28 -4.28
C THR A 65 17.21 11.13 -3.84
N TYR A 66 16.69 10.31 -2.91
CA TYR A 66 17.31 9.07 -2.46
C TYR A 66 16.27 7.96 -2.57
N LYS A 67 16.48 7.04 -3.49
CA LYS A 67 15.46 6.11 -3.94
C LYS A 67 15.48 4.81 -3.14
N PHE A 68 14.39 4.04 -3.22
CA PHE A 68 14.24 2.78 -2.48
C PHE A 68 15.32 1.75 -2.87
N ASP A 69 15.57 1.58 -4.17
CA ASP A 69 16.59 0.69 -4.71
C ASP A 69 18.02 1.11 -4.29
N GLU A 70 18.30 2.40 -4.21
CA GLU A 70 19.55 2.94 -3.67
C GLU A 70 19.69 2.60 -2.18
N ALA A 71 18.61 2.78 -1.40
CA ALA A 71 18.60 2.52 0.04
C ALA A 71 18.76 1.02 0.36
N VAL A 72 18.20 0.13 -0.46
CA VAL A 72 18.42 -1.33 -0.36
C VAL A 72 19.86 -1.68 -0.69
N LYS A 73 20.41 -1.13 -1.77
CA LYS A 73 21.81 -1.33 -2.17
C LYS A 73 22.80 -0.85 -1.11
N ASP A 74 22.51 0.28 -0.47
CA ASP A 74 23.31 0.85 0.61
C ASP A 74 23.11 0.15 1.96
N ASN A 75 22.27 -0.90 2.02
CA ASN A 75 21.89 -1.61 3.24
C ASN A 75 21.32 -0.67 4.34
N VAL A 76 20.60 0.37 3.95
CA VAL A 76 19.89 1.26 4.88
C VAL A 76 18.50 0.72 5.22
N VAL A 77 17.90 0.00 4.28
CA VAL A 77 16.65 -0.74 4.46
C VAL A 77 16.78 -2.14 3.86
N LEU A 78 15.93 -3.06 4.32
CA LEU A 78 15.84 -4.42 3.77
C LEU A 78 14.97 -4.44 2.52
N ASP A 79 15.25 -5.41 1.66
CA ASP A 79 14.37 -5.76 0.55
C ASP A 79 13.06 -6.41 1.05
N LEU A 80 12.07 -6.52 0.17
CA LEU A 80 10.73 -6.97 0.49
C LEU A 80 10.40 -8.27 -0.25
N GLN A 81 9.77 -9.21 0.46
CA GLN A 81 9.16 -10.39 -0.12
C GLN A 81 7.64 -10.25 -0.10
N TYR A 82 7.00 -10.61 -1.21
CA TYR A 82 5.55 -10.50 -1.38
C TYR A 82 4.92 -11.87 -1.58
N GLU A 83 3.84 -12.14 -0.85
CA GLU A 83 3.02 -13.33 -0.95
C GLU A 83 1.55 -12.93 -1.10
N ALA A 84 0.89 -13.35 -2.18
CA ALA A 84 -0.55 -13.18 -2.36
C ALA A 84 -1.28 -14.42 -1.86
N ARG A 85 -2.34 -14.22 -1.06
CA ARG A 85 -3.24 -15.26 -0.57
C ARG A 85 -4.67 -14.93 -0.94
N ASP A 86 -5.41 -15.87 -1.49
CA ASP A 86 -6.83 -15.71 -1.77
C ASP A 86 -7.68 -16.46 -0.75
N VAL A 87 -8.80 -15.86 -0.40
CA VAL A 87 -9.84 -16.45 0.43
C VAL A 87 -11.16 -16.35 -0.33
N ASP A 88 -11.39 -17.34 -1.19
CA ASP A 88 -12.61 -17.46 -1.99
C ASP A 88 -13.88 -17.45 -1.14
N GLN A 89 -14.91 -16.80 -1.62
CA GLN A 89 -16.21 -16.72 -0.96
C GLN A 89 -17.33 -17.19 -1.88
N ASP A 90 -18.19 -18.04 -1.34
CA ASP A 90 -19.37 -18.56 -2.02
C ASP A 90 -20.66 -18.10 -1.34
N ILE A 91 -21.69 -17.84 -2.13
CA ILE A 91 -23.05 -17.59 -1.64
C ILE A 91 -23.73 -18.93 -1.42
N THR A 92 -24.06 -19.25 -0.18
CA THR A 92 -24.64 -20.55 0.19
C THR A 92 -26.10 -20.71 -0.27
N SER A 93 -26.89 -19.65 -0.37
CA SER A 93 -28.28 -19.69 -0.84
C SER A 93 -28.81 -18.34 -1.30
N GLN A 94 -28.76 -18.07 -2.61
CA GLN A 94 -29.33 -16.85 -3.21
C GLN A 94 -30.82 -16.71 -2.92
N GLU A 95 -31.59 -17.80 -3.02
CA GLU A 95 -33.04 -17.77 -2.81
C GLU A 95 -33.45 -17.32 -1.39
N LYS A 96 -32.69 -17.77 -0.37
CA LYS A 96 -32.94 -17.35 1.02
C LYS A 96 -32.59 -15.87 1.24
N ILE A 97 -31.49 -15.41 0.62
CA ILE A 97 -31.09 -14.00 0.65
C ILE A 97 -32.20 -13.13 0.06
N ASP A 98 -32.69 -13.48 -1.12
CA ASP A 98 -33.70 -12.69 -1.83
C ASP A 98 -35.01 -12.63 -1.04
N LYS A 99 -35.49 -13.76 -0.52
CA LYS A 99 -36.70 -13.83 0.33
C LYS A 99 -36.57 -12.99 1.60
N TRP A 100 -35.42 -13.08 2.26
CA TRP A 100 -35.16 -12.33 3.48
C TRP A 100 -35.12 -10.83 3.19
N PHE A 101 -34.39 -10.43 2.12
CA PHE A 101 -34.25 -9.05 1.71
C PHE A 101 -35.62 -8.43 1.31
N GLU A 102 -36.43 -9.16 0.55
CA GLU A 102 -37.80 -8.75 0.18
C GLU A 102 -38.68 -8.55 1.42
N ALA A 103 -38.63 -9.47 2.38
CA ALA A 103 -39.40 -9.35 3.62
C ALA A 103 -39.00 -8.11 4.44
N LYS A 104 -37.70 -7.83 4.58
CA LYS A 104 -37.15 -6.71 5.37
C LYS A 104 -37.33 -5.35 4.69
N THR A 105 -37.41 -5.31 3.36
CA THR A 105 -37.56 -4.06 2.58
C THR A 105 -39.00 -3.75 2.18
N ARG A 106 -39.93 -4.57 2.65
CA ARG A 106 -41.35 -4.38 2.33
C ARG A 106 -41.85 -3.00 2.78
N GLY A 107 -42.38 -2.20 1.82
CA GLY A 107 -42.89 -0.84 2.06
C GLY A 107 -41.88 0.29 1.82
N LEU A 108 -40.63 -0.02 1.49
CA LEU A 108 -39.66 0.96 1.01
C LEU A 108 -39.94 1.35 -0.45
N THR A 109 -39.54 2.57 -0.84
CA THR A 109 -39.53 3.00 -2.25
C THR A 109 -38.43 2.25 -3.03
N ASP A 110 -38.58 2.15 -4.36
CA ASP A 110 -37.57 1.54 -5.23
C ASP A 110 -36.20 2.22 -5.05
N TYR A 111 -36.21 3.55 -4.91
CA TYR A 111 -35.01 4.32 -4.63
C TYR A 111 -34.33 3.92 -3.30
N ALA A 112 -35.09 3.79 -2.22
CA ALA A 112 -34.59 3.39 -0.90
C ALA A 112 -34.00 1.97 -0.94
N ILE A 113 -34.66 1.04 -1.64
CA ILE A 113 -34.17 -0.33 -1.86
C ILE A 113 -32.83 -0.32 -2.61
N VAL A 114 -32.73 0.46 -3.69
CA VAL A 114 -31.47 0.60 -4.45
C VAL A 114 -30.36 1.19 -3.58
N LYS A 115 -30.66 2.19 -2.75
CA LYS A 115 -29.69 2.76 -1.80
C LYS A 115 -29.21 1.74 -0.78
N LEU A 116 -30.11 0.94 -0.23
CA LEU A 116 -29.75 -0.13 0.70
C LEU A 116 -28.85 -1.16 0.04
N LYS A 117 -29.19 -1.64 -1.17
CA LYS A 117 -28.36 -2.54 -1.95
C LYS A 117 -26.98 -1.95 -2.27
N GLN A 118 -26.91 -0.68 -2.66
CA GLN A 118 -25.63 0.01 -2.91
C GLN A 118 -24.76 0.11 -1.67
N ARG A 119 -25.35 0.32 -0.49
CA ARG A 119 -24.62 0.42 0.77
C ARG A 119 -24.04 -0.92 1.23
N TRP A 120 -24.81 -2.00 1.12
CA TRP A 120 -24.49 -3.31 1.68
C TRP A 120 -23.99 -4.33 0.65
N GLY A 121 -24.38 -4.20 -0.61
CA GLY A 121 -23.90 -5.02 -1.72
C GLY A 121 -22.53 -4.60 -2.25
N THR A 122 -21.73 -3.87 -1.48
CA THR A 122 -20.38 -3.49 -1.88
C THR A 122 -19.41 -4.65 -1.65
N LEU A 123 -18.42 -4.78 -2.53
CA LEU A 123 -17.35 -5.77 -2.38
C LEU A 123 -16.71 -5.69 -0.98
N GLN A 124 -16.49 -4.49 -0.46
CA GLN A 124 -15.93 -4.30 0.89
C GLN A 124 -16.79 -4.96 1.98
N LYS A 125 -18.12 -4.80 1.94
CA LYS A 125 -19.02 -5.42 2.93
C LYS A 125 -19.05 -6.95 2.81
N VAL A 126 -19.03 -7.47 1.60
CA VAL A 126 -18.95 -8.92 1.34
C VAL A 126 -17.62 -9.48 1.86
N LEU A 127 -16.51 -8.81 1.57
CA LEU A 127 -15.18 -9.20 2.04
C LEU A 127 -15.01 -9.09 3.56
N SER A 128 -15.87 -8.36 4.26
CA SER A 128 -15.89 -8.28 5.73
C SER A 128 -16.77 -9.36 6.39
N SER A 129 -17.17 -10.41 5.67
CA SER A 129 -17.94 -11.52 6.25
C SER A 129 -17.17 -12.24 7.33
N LYS A 130 -17.87 -12.65 8.41
CA LYS A 130 -17.26 -13.35 9.54
C LYS A 130 -16.50 -14.61 9.11
N SER A 131 -17.06 -15.37 8.17
CA SER A 131 -16.44 -16.60 7.65
C SER A 131 -15.04 -16.32 7.04
N ARG A 132 -14.92 -15.27 6.24
CA ARG A 132 -13.63 -14.89 5.64
C ARG A 132 -12.63 -14.40 6.70
N LEU A 133 -13.06 -13.56 7.64
CA LEU A 133 -12.19 -13.07 8.70
C LEU A 133 -11.62 -14.21 9.55
N VAL A 134 -12.45 -15.23 9.86
CA VAL A 134 -12.02 -16.44 10.58
C VAL A 134 -10.90 -17.17 9.82
N ARG A 135 -11.01 -17.31 8.49
CA ARG A 135 -9.97 -17.96 7.69
C ARG A 135 -8.65 -17.20 7.73
N ILE A 136 -8.70 -15.89 7.58
CA ILE A 136 -7.50 -15.02 7.67
C ILE A 136 -6.87 -15.11 9.07
N VAL A 137 -7.69 -15.10 10.14
CA VAL A 137 -7.19 -15.25 11.52
C VAL A 137 -6.44 -16.57 11.70
N ASN A 138 -7.03 -17.68 11.25
CA ASN A 138 -6.39 -18.99 11.36
C ASN A 138 -5.09 -19.06 10.57
N ASP A 139 -5.06 -18.45 9.39
CA ASP A 139 -3.90 -18.38 8.53
C ASP A 139 -2.75 -17.58 9.20
N ILE A 140 -3.06 -16.40 9.79
CA ILE A 140 -2.09 -15.61 10.54
C ILE A 140 -1.60 -16.35 11.80
N ILE A 141 -2.48 -17.04 12.53
CA ILE A 141 -2.08 -17.84 13.72
C ILE A 141 -1.11 -18.94 13.29
N TYR A 142 -1.39 -19.62 12.18
CA TYR A 142 -0.49 -20.62 11.63
C TYR A 142 0.89 -20.04 11.30
N ASP A 143 0.94 -18.86 10.67
CA ASP A 143 2.20 -18.16 10.40
C ASP A 143 2.93 -17.78 11.71
N MET A 144 2.21 -17.37 12.75
CA MET A 144 2.79 -17.06 14.07
C MET A 144 3.47 -18.26 14.75
N GLU A 145 3.08 -19.49 14.35
CA GLU A 145 3.63 -20.74 14.87
C GLU A 145 4.71 -21.35 13.98
N THR A 146 4.75 -20.99 12.69
CA THR A 146 5.61 -21.66 11.71
C THR A 146 6.69 -20.76 11.09
N LYS A 147 6.46 -19.46 10.98
CA LYS A 147 7.43 -18.54 10.37
C LYS A 147 8.52 -18.15 11.38
N ASP A 148 9.79 -18.24 10.96
CA ASP A 148 10.96 -18.16 11.84
C ASP A 148 10.93 -17.00 12.84
N ARG A 149 10.89 -15.77 12.41
CA ARG A 149 10.99 -14.64 13.33
C ARG A 149 9.73 -14.45 14.19
N LEU A 150 8.57 -14.89 13.71
CA LEU A 150 7.31 -14.86 14.46
C LEU A 150 7.27 -15.96 15.53
N GLN A 151 7.69 -17.18 15.18
CA GLN A 151 7.69 -18.31 16.09
C GLN A 151 8.63 -18.09 17.29
N ASN A 152 9.86 -17.66 17.02
CA ASN A 152 10.91 -17.49 18.05
C ASN A 152 10.79 -16.17 18.86
N GLY A 153 9.83 -15.29 18.53
CA GLY A 153 9.56 -14.03 19.24
C GLY A 153 10.59 -12.92 18.99
N ARG A 154 11.48 -13.06 18.00
CA ARG A 154 12.42 -11.99 17.61
C ARG A 154 11.80 -10.97 16.67
N GLY A 155 10.72 -11.33 16.00
CA GLY A 155 9.93 -10.45 15.13
C GLY A 155 8.46 -10.49 15.49
N ASN A 156 7.74 -9.51 14.98
CA ASN A 156 6.30 -9.38 15.11
C ASN A 156 5.68 -8.93 13.79
N ALA A 157 4.36 -8.70 13.79
CA ALA A 157 3.62 -8.42 12.59
C ALA A 157 2.61 -7.28 12.76
N MET A 158 2.21 -6.69 11.64
CA MET A 158 1.10 -5.74 11.57
C MET A 158 0.02 -6.30 10.64
N LEU A 159 -1.26 -6.17 11.01
CA LEU A 159 -2.42 -6.48 10.17
C LEU A 159 -3.15 -5.18 9.82
N VAL A 160 -3.24 -4.87 8.53
CA VAL A 160 -3.98 -3.72 8.03
C VAL A 160 -5.40 -4.15 7.67
N ALA A 161 -6.36 -3.75 8.49
CA ALA A 161 -7.79 -4.03 8.29
C ALA A 161 -8.46 -2.96 7.44
N GLY A 162 -9.49 -3.32 6.69
CA GLY A 162 -10.23 -2.43 5.80
C GLY A 162 -11.06 -1.36 6.50
N SER A 163 -11.44 -1.59 7.76
CA SER A 163 -12.21 -0.66 8.59
C SER A 163 -11.95 -0.88 10.08
N ILE A 164 -12.38 0.09 10.90
CA ILE A 164 -12.30 -0.04 12.38
C ILE A 164 -13.18 -1.21 12.86
N TYR A 165 -14.33 -1.43 12.22
CA TYR A 165 -15.20 -2.58 12.50
C TYR A 165 -14.47 -3.90 12.25
N GLU A 166 -13.84 -4.06 11.07
CA GLU A 166 -13.07 -5.25 10.74
C GLU A 166 -11.89 -5.44 11.70
N ALA A 167 -11.19 -4.37 12.09
CA ALA A 167 -10.12 -4.44 13.09
C ALA A 167 -10.62 -4.97 14.44
N CYS A 168 -11.81 -4.53 14.89
CA CYS A 168 -12.46 -5.04 16.10
C CYS A 168 -12.83 -6.52 15.95
N LYS A 169 -13.40 -6.92 14.81
CA LYS A 169 -13.74 -8.33 14.56
C LYS A 169 -12.52 -9.23 14.50
N TYR A 170 -11.44 -8.79 13.88
CA TYR A 170 -10.15 -9.51 13.92
C TYR A 170 -9.67 -9.71 15.35
N TYR A 171 -9.66 -8.65 16.16
CA TYR A 171 -9.26 -8.75 17.56
C TYR A 171 -10.11 -9.75 18.34
N GLU A 172 -11.45 -9.65 18.21
CA GLU A 172 -12.39 -10.58 18.86
C GLU A 172 -12.12 -12.04 18.46
N LEU A 173 -11.90 -12.30 17.17
CA LEU A 173 -11.60 -13.62 16.64
C LEU A 173 -10.25 -14.14 17.12
N PHE A 174 -9.19 -13.32 17.12
CA PHE A 174 -7.89 -13.70 17.70
C PHE A 174 -8.03 -14.08 19.18
N GLN A 175 -8.78 -13.30 19.97
CA GLN A 175 -9.03 -13.60 21.38
C GLN A 175 -9.81 -14.93 21.54
N ALA A 176 -10.79 -15.18 20.70
CA ALA A 176 -11.60 -16.41 20.73
C ALA A 176 -10.77 -17.67 20.41
N GLU A 177 -9.81 -17.57 19.46
CA GLU A 177 -8.85 -18.62 19.13
C GLU A 177 -7.70 -18.74 20.13
N GLY A 178 -7.71 -17.96 21.22
CA GLY A 178 -6.69 -18.00 22.28
C GLY A 178 -5.42 -17.19 22.00
N PHE A 179 -5.32 -16.50 20.85
CA PHE A 179 -4.20 -15.64 20.53
C PHE A 179 -4.33 -14.26 21.19
N LYS A 180 -3.81 -14.14 22.42
CA LYS A 180 -3.95 -12.94 23.27
C LYS A 180 -2.90 -11.85 23.04
N LYS A 181 -1.83 -12.13 22.28
CA LYS A 181 -0.68 -11.24 22.06
C LYS A 181 -0.91 -10.28 20.90
N CYS A 182 -2.09 -9.67 20.86
CA CYS A 182 -2.48 -8.70 19.84
C CYS A 182 -3.23 -7.51 20.45
N ALA A 183 -3.19 -6.37 19.76
CA ALA A 183 -3.93 -5.16 20.14
C ALA A 183 -4.37 -4.38 18.89
N ILE A 184 -5.46 -3.61 19.02
CA ILE A 184 -5.93 -2.68 18.00
C ILE A 184 -5.31 -1.31 18.27
N VAL A 185 -4.76 -0.68 17.23
CA VAL A 185 -4.30 0.70 17.27
C VAL A 185 -4.89 1.47 16.08
N THR A 186 -5.87 2.31 16.37
CA THR A 186 -6.56 3.13 15.36
C THR A 186 -6.81 4.54 15.89
N SER A 187 -7.41 5.41 15.06
CA SER A 187 -7.84 6.74 15.49
C SER A 187 -9.16 6.74 16.27
N TYR A 188 -9.77 5.58 16.49
CA TYR A 188 -11.03 5.46 17.20
C TYR A 188 -10.81 5.55 18.70
N SER A 189 -11.56 6.44 19.34
CA SER A 189 -11.62 6.60 20.79
C SER A 189 -13.07 6.34 21.22
N PRO A 190 -13.38 5.24 21.91
CA PRO A 190 -14.75 4.85 22.21
C PRO A 190 -15.43 5.85 23.13
N ASN A 191 -16.58 6.37 22.72
CA ASN A 191 -17.39 7.31 23.50
C ASN A 191 -18.84 6.80 23.58
N ILE A 192 -19.50 7.02 24.72
CA ILE A 192 -20.91 6.67 24.92
C ILE A 192 -21.83 7.35 23.86
N SER A 193 -21.42 8.50 23.34
CA SER A 193 -22.16 9.17 22.25
C SER A 193 -22.21 8.34 20.96
N ASP A 194 -21.26 7.44 20.74
CA ASP A 194 -21.18 6.64 19.51
C ASP A 194 -22.31 5.60 19.42
N ILE A 195 -22.80 5.16 20.57
CA ILE A 195 -23.90 4.17 20.69
C ILE A 195 -25.23 4.80 21.08
N LYS A 196 -25.27 6.12 21.32
CA LYS A 196 -26.49 6.82 21.71
C LYS A 196 -27.47 6.89 20.55
N GLY A 197 -28.64 6.26 20.71
CA GLY A 197 -29.67 6.19 19.69
C GLY A 197 -29.46 5.03 18.69
N GLU A 198 -28.47 4.17 18.89
CA GLU A 198 -28.39 2.88 18.23
C GLU A 198 -29.48 1.98 18.85
N SER A 199 -30.40 1.42 18.02
CA SER A 199 -31.44 0.53 18.52
C SER A 199 -30.92 -0.91 18.58
N THR A 200 -30.99 -1.50 19.76
CA THR A 200 -30.94 -2.97 19.90
C THR A 200 -32.31 -3.52 19.55
N GLY A 201 -32.51 -3.86 18.27
CA GLY A 201 -33.73 -4.53 17.83
C GLY A 201 -33.67 -6.04 18.07
N GLU A 202 -34.65 -6.79 17.51
CA GLU A 202 -34.61 -8.27 17.50
C GLU A 202 -33.48 -8.84 16.62
N ASP A 203 -32.85 -8.01 15.80
CA ASP A 203 -31.72 -8.34 14.93
C ASP A 203 -30.36 -8.15 15.68
N GLN A 204 -29.24 -8.50 15.02
CA GLN A 204 -27.90 -8.32 15.57
C GLN A 204 -27.59 -6.85 15.90
N GLU A 205 -26.66 -6.64 16.80
CA GLU A 205 -26.17 -5.30 17.17
C GLU A 205 -25.58 -4.55 15.97
N THR A 206 -25.61 -3.22 16.04
CA THR A 206 -25.01 -2.40 15.00
C THR A 206 -23.49 -2.44 15.07
N GLU A 207 -22.80 -2.22 13.94
CA GLU A 207 -21.34 -2.16 13.88
C GLU A 207 -20.76 -1.15 14.91
N ASN A 208 -21.49 -0.10 15.28
CA ASN A 208 -21.05 0.89 16.28
C ASN A 208 -21.10 0.33 17.71
N ILE A 209 -22.12 -0.42 18.06
CA ILE A 209 -22.22 -1.07 19.37
C ILE A 209 -21.10 -2.09 19.51
N GLU A 210 -20.93 -2.98 18.53
CA GLU A 210 -19.88 -4.00 18.55
C GLU A 210 -18.47 -3.36 18.65
N LYS A 211 -18.17 -2.32 17.87
CA LYS A 211 -16.90 -1.59 17.97
C LYS A 211 -16.66 -1.04 19.37
N TYR A 212 -17.70 -0.38 19.93
CA TYR A 212 -17.59 0.21 21.25
C TYR A 212 -17.30 -0.84 22.33
N GLU A 213 -18.04 -1.94 22.33
CA GLU A 213 -17.89 -3.01 23.31
C GLU A 213 -16.53 -3.71 23.22
N ILE A 214 -16.08 -4.05 22.01
CA ILE A 214 -14.79 -4.69 21.79
C ILE A 214 -13.64 -3.78 22.25
N TYR A 215 -13.71 -2.48 21.92
CA TYR A 215 -12.70 -1.51 22.35
C TYR A 215 -12.70 -1.33 23.87
N GLN A 216 -13.86 -1.20 24.52
CA GLN A 216 -13.95 -1.09 25.97
C GLN A 216 -13.37 -2.32 26.67
N LYS A 217 -13.66 -3.51 26.16
CA LYS A 217 -13.10 -4.76 26.66
C LYS A 217 -11.57 -4.84 26.49
N MET A 218 -11.06 -4.36 25.34
CA MET A 218 -9.61 -4.32 25.07
C MET A 218 -8.88 -3.33 25.98
N LEU A 219 -9.45 -2.14 26.19
CA LEU A 219 -8.86 -1.08 27.03
C LEU A 219 -8.82 -1.45 28.51
N ASP A 220 -9.72 -2.30 28.98
CA ASP A 220 -9.84 -2.74 30.37
C ASP A 220 -9.81 -1.55 31.37
N GLY A 221 -10.53 -0.48 31.05
CA GLY A 221 -10.61 0.74 31.85
C GLY A 221 -9.44 1.72 31.71
N LYS A 222 -8.44 1.41 30.86
CA LYS A 222 -7.34 2.35 30.56
C LYS A 222 -7.79 3.46 29.61
N ASN A 223 -7.11 4.60 29.68
CA ASN A 223 -7.26 5.67 28.70
C ASN A 223 -6.74 5.18 27.33
N PRO A 224 -7.43 5.46 26.21
CA PRO A 224 -6.99 5.03 24.88
C PRO A 224 -5.58 5.48 24.48
N GLU A 225 -5.18 6.70 24.84
CA GLU A 225 -3.85 7.24 24.53
C GLU A 225 -2.75 6.52 25.33
N ASP A 226 -2.95 6.35 26.65
CA ASP A 226 -2.01 5.64 27.51
C ASP A 226 -1.87 4.17 27.09
N PHE A 227 -2.98 3.52 26.75
CA PHE A 227 -2.99 2.14 26.25
C PHE A 227 -2.20 2.02 24.93
N GLU A 228 -2.40 2.95 24.01
CA GLU A 228 -1.68 2.96 22.74
C GLU A 228 -0.17 3.13 22.93
N GLU A 229 0.25 4.03 23.81
CA GLU A 229 1.68 4.23 24.10
C GLU A 229 2.32 2.98 24.71
N GLU A 230 1.62 2.33 25.65
CA GLU A 230 2.07 1.07 26.25
C GLU A 230 2.21 -0.04 25.18
N VAL A 231 1.20 -0.22 24.34
CA VAL A 231 1.17 -1.22 23.29
C VAL A 231 2.27 -0.97 22.25
N LYS A 232 2.47 0.27 21.81
CA LYS A 232 3.54 0.63 20.87
C LYS A 232 4.92 0.34 21.45
N LYS A 233 5.12 0.70 22.71
CA LYS A 233 6.38 0.42 23.42
C LYS A 233 6.61 -1.08 23.52
N GLN A 234 5.63 -1.84 23.96
CA GLN A 234 5.73 -3.30 24.07
C GLN A 234 5.98 -3.96 22.70
N PHE A 235 5.39 -3.46 21.63
CA PHE A 235 5.59 -3.97 20.26
C PHE A 235 7.04 -3.81 19.80
N ILE A 236 7.71 -2.73 20.21
CA ILE A 236 9.12 -2.48 19.87
C ILE A 236 10.06 -3.23 20.81
N ASP A 237 9.83 -3.13 22.13
CA ASP A 237 10.77 -3.59 23.15
C ASP A 237 10.64 -5.10 23.46
N ASP A 238 9.44 -5.68 23.30
CA ASP A 238 9.14 -7.08 23.61
C ASP A 238 8.25 -7.73 22.55
N PRO A 239 8.79 -7.98 21.34
CA PRO A 239 8.02 -8.56 20.24
C PRO A 239 7.49 -9.98 20.53
N ALA A 240 8.04 -10.67 21.53
CA ALA A 240 7.54 -11.96 21.98
C ALA A 240 6.21 -11.87 22.76
N GLN A 241 5.91 -10.74 23.40
CA GLN A 241 4.68 -10.50 24.16
C GLN A 241 3.64 -9.71 23.37
N MET A 242 4.04 -8.79 22.50
CA MET A 242 3.15 -8.10 21.56
C MET A 242 3.49 -8.53 20.13
N LYS A 243 2.83 -9.61 19.69
CA LYS A 243 3.14 -10.25 18.39
C LYS A 243 2.42 -9.62 17.20
N LEU A 244 1.25 -8.99 17.42
CA LEU A 244 0.43 -8.47 16.32
C LEU A 244 -0.21 -7.14 16.69
N LEU A 245 0.00 -6.12 15.85
CA LEU A 245 -0.81 -4.90 15.86
C LEU A 245 -1.83 -4.91 14.74
N ILE A 246 -3.10 -4.69 15.08
CA ILE A 246 -4.20 -4.57 14.13
C ILE A 246 -4.46 -3.09 13.92
N VAL A 247 -4.27 -2.61 12.71
CA VAL A 247 -4.34 -1.19 12.35
C VAL A 247 -5.28 -0.97 11.16
N VAL A 248 -5.69 0.28 10.92
CA VAL A 248 -6.46 0.66 9.72
C VAL A 248 -5.66 1.65 8.87
N ASP A 249 -5.31 2.81 9.44
CA ASP A 249 -4.49 3.84 8.80
C ASP A 249 -3.38 4.33 9.74
N LYS A 250 -3.66 4.30 11.04
CA LYS A 250 -2.73 4.74 12.08
C LYS A 250 -1.51 3.80 12.11
N LEU A 251 -0.34 4.32 12.41
CA LEU A 251 0.96 3.66 12.42
C LEU A 251 1.51 3.25 11.04
N LEU A 252 0.73 3.34 9.96
CA LEU A 252 1.27 3.12 8.61
C LEU A 252 2.23 4.23 8.19
N THR A 253 2.21 5.37 8.88
CA THR A 253 3.10 6.51 8.66
C THR A 253 3.75 6.93 9.97
N GLY A 254 5.04 7.28 9.94
CA GLY A 254 5.76 7.85 11.09
C GLY A 254 6.05 6.89 12.26
N PHE A 255 5.59 5.63 12.22
CA PHE A 255 5.88 4.65 13.25
C PHE A 255 7.12 3.82 12.90
N ASP A 256 8.13 3.88 13.73
CA ASP A 256 9.36 3.11 13.56
C ASP A 256 9.37 1.91 14.52
N ALA A 257 9.30 0.71 13.95
CA ALA A 257 9.28 -0.54 14.68
C ALA A 257 10.19 -1.58 14.00
N PRO A 258 11.50 -1.54 14.26
CA PRO A 258 12.46 -2.44 13.65
C PRO A 258 12.14 -3.95 13.78
N PRO A 259 11.54 -4.46 14.88
CA PRO A 259 11.12 -5.85 14.99
C PRO A 259 10.01 -6.26 14.02
N ALA A 260 9.21 -5.31 13.49
CA ALA A 260 8.12 -5.61 12.57
C ALA A 260 8.67 -6.28 11.30
N THR A 261 8.33 -7.55 11.10
CA THR A 261 8.86 -8.40 10.04
C THR A 261 7.80 -8.74 9.00
N TYR A 262 6.54 -8.92 9.42
CA TYR A 262 5.41 -9.27 8.55
C TYR A 262 4.35 -8.18 8.51
N LEU A 263 3.87 -7.89 7.31
CA LEU A 263 2.74 -7.00 7.07
C LEU A 263 1.63 -7.79 6.36
N TYR A 264 0.55 -8.06 7.06
CA TYR A 264 -0.65 -8.64 6.50
C TYR A 264 -1.58 -7.52 6.03
N ILE A 265 -2.04 -7.58 4.79
CA ILE A 265 -2.88 -6.53 4.20
C ILE A 265 -4.23 -7.11 3.82
N ASP A 266 -5.28 -6.75 4.56
CA ASP A 266 -6.68 -7.01 4.22
C ASP A 266 -7.44 -5.70 3.95
N LYS A 267 -6.81 -4.79 3.23
CA LYS A 267 -7.36 -3.49 2.87
C LYS A 267 -7.00 -3.15 1.43
N SER A 268 -7.98 -2.68 0.65
CA SER A 268 -7.68 -2.11 -0.66
C SER A 268 -6.88 -0.83 -0.48
N MET A 269 -5.62 -0.86 -0.87
CA MET A 269 -4.67 0.23 -0.75
C MET A 269 -4.09 0.57 -2.12
N GLN A 270 -3.74 1.83 -2.32
CA GLN A 270 -3.14 2.31 -3.56
C GLN A 270 -2.07 3.36 -3.27
N ASP A 271 -1.13 3.50 -4.20
CA ASP A 271 -0.15 4.58 -4.26
C ASP A 271 0.58 4.80 -2.91
N HIS A 272 0.61 6.02 -2.40
CA HIS A 272 1.33 6.40 -1.17
C HIS A 272 0.98 5.56 0.06
N GLY A 273 -0.31 5.26 0.26
CA GLY A 273 -0.74 4.52 1.44
C GLY A 273 -0.16 3.12 1.48
N LEU A 274 -0.10 2.45 0.34
CA LEU A 274 0.47 1.11 0.21
C LEU A 274 1.99 1.16 0.43
N PHE A 275 2.70 2.07 -0.24
CA PHE A 275 4.15 2.17 -0.07
C PHE A 275 4.54 2.51 1.38
N GLN A 276 3.87 3.45 2.03
CA GLN A 276 4.11 3.78 3.42
C GLN A 276 3.89 2.59 4.37
N ALA A 277 2.90 1.75 4.08
CA ALA A 277 2.64 0.54 4.84
C ALA A 277 3.78 -0.49 4.67
N ILE A 278 4.21 -0.76 3.44
CA ILE A 278 5.27 -1.75 3.18
C ILE A 278 6.62 -1.33 3.78
N CYS A 279 6.92 -0.04 3.81
CA CYS A 279 8.12 0.49 4.47
C CYS A 279 8.13 0.32 6.01
N ARG A 280 7.06 -0.20 6.61
CA ARG A 280 7.07 -0.50 8.07
C ARG A 280 7.87 -1.76 8.40
N VAL A 281 7.95 -2.71 7.48
CA VAL A 281 8.59 -4.02 7.72
C VAL A 281 9.99 -4.17 7.12
N ASN A 282 10.47 -3.19 6.39
CA ASN A 282 11.79 -3.22 5.75
C ASN A 282 12.94 -2.64 6.59
N ARG A 283 12.71 -2.36 7.88
CA ARG A 283 13.72 -1.83 8.79
C ARG A 283 14.71 -2.91 9.22
N LEU A 284 15.99 -2.53 9.33
CA LEU A 284 17.02 -3.41 9.87
C LEU A 284 16.74 -3.76 11.34
N HIS A 285 16.91 -5.03 11.71
CA HIS A 285 16.76 -5.47 13.10
C HIS A 285 17.48 -6.80 13.35
N GLY A 286 18.66 -6.73 13.95
CA GLY A 286 19.53 -7.90 14.16
C GLY A 286 20.10 -8.45 12.84
N ASP A 287 20.96 -9.46 12.96
CA ASP A 287 21.61 -10.08 11.80
C ASP A 287 20.76 -11.17 11.14
N ASP A 288 19.61 -11.51 11.75
CA ASP A 288 18.71 -12.57 11.33
C ASP A 288 17.45 -12.06 10.60
N LYS A 289 17.31 -10.76 10.40
CA LYS A 289 16.25 -10.18 9.60
C LYS A 289 16.78 -9.85 8.20
N GLU A 290 16.50 -10.74 7.27
CA GLU A 290 16.96 -10.60 5.88
C GLU A 290 15.98 -9.81 5.00
N TYR A 291 14.67 -9.92 5.28
CA TYR A 291 13.61 -9.31 4.49
C TYR A 291 12.50 -8.72 5.35
N GLY A 292 11.73 -7.80 4.75
CA GLY A 292 10.36 -7.52 5.17
C GLY A 292 9.37 -8.35 4.35
N TYR A 293 8.37 -8.95 4.99
CA TYR A 293 7.40 -9.82 4.33
C TYR A 293 6.05 -9.16 4.23
N ILE A 294 5.47 -9.18 3.02
CA ILE A 294 4.14 -8.66 2.75
C ILE A 294 3.24 -9.83 2.38
N VAL A 295 2.17 -10.02 3.14
CA VAL A 295 1.12 -11.02 2.87
C VAL A 295 -0.16 -10.29 2.53
N ASP A 296 -0.66 -10.47 1.33
CA ASP A 296 -1.76 -9.71 0.75
C ASP A 296 -2.99 -10.59 0.51
N TYR A 297 -4.13 -10.18 1.09
CA TYR A 297 -5.44 -10.84 0.93
C TYR A 297 -6.40 -10.09 0.00
N LYS A 298 -5.91 -9.09 -0.78
CA LYS A 298 -6.74 -8.22 -1.65
C LYS A 298 -6.29 -8.17 -3.11
N ASP A 299 -5.30 -8.98 -3.49
CA ASP A 299 -4.70 -8.96 -4.84
C ASP A 299 -4.22 -7.54 -5.23
N LEU A 300 -3.37 -6.98 -4.38
CA LEU A 300 -2.82 -5.63 -4.57
C LEU A 300 -1.56 -5.62 -5.44
N PHE A 301 -1.16 -6.75 -6.02
CA PHE A 301 0.12 -6.88 -6.72
C PHE A 301 0.34 -5.77 -7.77
N LYS A 302 -0.65 -5.49 -8.61
CA LYS A 302 -0.55 -4.40 -9.61
C LYS A 302 -0.41 -3.01 -8.98
N SER A 303 -1.06 -2.79 -7.85
CA SER A 303 -0.95 -1.53 -7.11
C SER A 303 0.42 -1.42 -6.42
N LEU A 304 0.96 -2.53 -5.96
CA LEU A 304 2.29 -2.62 -5.35
C LEU A 304 3.37 -2.39 -6.40
N GLU A 305 3.31 -3.08 -7.54
CA GLU A 305 4.24 -2.92 -8.66
C GLU A 305 4.31 -1.47 -9.13
N LYS A 306 3.15 -0.85 -9.36
CA LYS A 306 3.08 0.56 -9.71
C LYS A 306 3.66 1.46 -8.60
N SER A 307 3.31 1.19 -7.34
CA SER A 307 3.81 1.99 -6.21
C SER A 307 5.33 1.85 -6.06
N VAL A 308 5.90 0.66 -6.22
CA VAL A 308 7.35 0.44 -6.17
C VAL A 308 8.01 1.06 -7.41
N GLY A 309 7.44 0.90 -8.61
CA GLY A 309 7.92 1.51 -9.85
C GLY A 309 7.99 3.05 -9.77
N ASP A 310 6.98 3.70 -9.15
CA ASP A 310 6.97 5.15 -8.93
C ASP A 310 8.11 5.62 -7.98
N TYR A 311 8.73 4.69 -7.22
CA TYR A 311 9.80 4.94 -6.24
C TYR A 311 11.20 4.48 -6.68
N THR A 312 11.30 3.86 -7.84
CA THR A 312 12.57 3.45 -8.46
C THR A 312 13.02 4.42 -9.56
N SER A 313 14.20 4.19 -10.10
CA SER A 313 14.95 5.14 -10.92
C SER A 313 14.25 5.68 -12.18
N GLU A 314 13.24 4.98 -12.70
CA GLU A 314 12.65 5.30 -14.01
C GLU A 314 11.59 6.41 -13.99
N ALA A 315 11.00 6.73 -12.84
CA ALA A 315 9.89 7.69 -12.75
C ALA A 315 10.31 9.17 -12.81
N PHE A 316 11.61 9.48 -12.73
CA PHE A 316 12.11 10.83 -12.54
C PHE A 316 12.85 11.47 -13.71
N ASP A 317 13.15 10.71 -14.76
CA ASP A 317 13.86 11.21 -15.93
C ASP A 317 12.90 11.80 -16.98
N GLY A 318 12.58 13.08 -16.89
CA GLY A 318 11.96 13.76 -18.02
C GLY A 318 10.89 14.82 -17.77
N TYR A 319 11.07 15.71 -16.80
CA TYR A 319 10.24 16.92 -16.72
C TYR A 319 11.11 18.19 -16.64
N GLU A 320 11.06 19.01 -17.69
CA GLU A 320 11.63 20.36 -17.68
C GLU A 320 10.63 21.36 -17.08
N LYS A 321 11.16 22.51 -16.59
CA LYS A 321 10.39 23.55 -15.90
C LYS A 321 9.22 24.10 -16.73
N GLU A 322 9.35 24.07 -18.06
CA GLU A 322 8.37 24.57 -19.03
C GLU A 322 7.14 23.64 -19.18
N ASP A 323 7.26 22.36 -18.89
CA ASP A 323 6.13 21.41 -18.88
C ASP A 323 5.19 21.65 -17.69
N ILE A 324 5.63 22.35 -16.67
CA ILE A 324 4.92 22.56 -15.40
C ILE A 324 4.05 23.81 -15.46
N GLU A 325 4.50 24.91 -16.09
CA GLU A 325 3.76 26.17 -16.15
C GLU A 325 2.43 26.05 -16.93
N GLY A 326 2.37 25.22 -17.97
CA GLY A 326 1.14 24.97 -18.74
C GLY A 326 0.09 24.09 -18.04
N LEU A 327 0.49 23.30 -17.03
CA LEU A 327 -0.41 22.37 -16.33
C LEU A 327 -1.13 23.03 -15.14
N LEU A 328 -0.59 24.09 -14.58
CA LEU A 328 -1.09 24.78 -13.38
C LEU A 328 -2.32 25.65 -13.67
N THR A 329 -2.27 26.45 -14.72
CA THR A 329 -3.38 27.28 -15.20
C THR A 329 -4.61 26.43 -15.54
N ASN A 330 -4.39 25.20 -16.00
CA ASN A 330 -5.44 24.30 -16.50
C ASN A 330 -6.23 23.59 -15.37
N ARG A 331 -5.72 23.49 -14.13
CA ARG A 331 -6.41 22.79 -13.03
C ARG A 331 -7.52 23.64 -12.41
N LEU A 332 -7.21 24.87 -12.06
CA LEU A 332 -8.17 25.79 -11.45
C LEU A 332 -9.24 26.19 -12.45
N ASP A 333 -8.86 26.46 -13.71
CA ASP A 333 -9.80 26.73 -14.79
C ASP A 333 -10.76 25.58 -15.02
N LYS A 334 -10.27 24.33 -15.11
CA LYS A 334 -11.13 23.14 -15.23
C LYS A 334 -12.01 22.90 -14.01
N ALA A 335 -11.52 23.16 -12.82
CA ALA A 335 -12.30 23.00 -11.60
C ALA A 335 -13.39 24.09 -11.51
N ARG A 336 -13.11 25.32 -11.93
CA ARG A 336 -14.06 26.40 -12.09
C ARG A 336 -15.12 26.06 -13.12
N GLU A 337 -14.72 25.67 -14.34
CA GLU A 337 -15.64 25.25 -15.40
C GLU A 337 -16.58 24.14 -14.93
N LYS A 338 -16.06 23.17 -14.18
CA LYS A 338 -16.84 22.07 -13.61
C LYS A 338 -17.87 22.56 -12.58
N LEU A 339 -17.50 23.53 -11.74
CA LEU A 339 -18.38 24.10 -10.73
C LEU A 339 -19.49 24.94 -11.38
N ASP A 340 -19.10 25.81 -12.32
CA ASP A 340 -20.03 26.66 -13.09
C ASP A 340 -21.04 25.80 -13.89
N THR A 341 -20.55 24.77 -14.60
CA THR A 341 -21.41 23.83 -15.34
C THR A 341 -22.37 23.06 -14.44
N ALA A 342 -21.90 22.64 -13.24
CA ALA A 342 -22.73 21.93 -12.28
C ALA A 342 -23.83 22.82 -11.71
N LEU A 343 -23.53 24.10 -11.42
CA LEU A 343 -24.49 25.08 -10.95
C LEU A 343 -25.51 25.41 -12.06
N GLU A 344 -25.07 25.71 -13.26
CA GLU A 344 -25.93 26.00 -14.42
C GLU A 344 -26.89 24.86 -14.71
N SER A 345 -26.39 23.62 -14.70
CA SER A 345 -27.21 22.41 -14.91
C SER A 345 -28.30 22.25 -13.82
N LEU A 346 -27.96 22.58 -12.57
CA LEU A 346 -28.91 22.52 -11.44
C LEU A 346 -29.93 23.63 -11.53
N GLU A 347 -29.53 24.86 -11.89
CA GLU A 347 -30.45 25.99 -12.07
C GLU A 347 -31.42 25.76 -13.24
N ALA A 348 -30.92 25.24 -14.37
CA ALA A 348 -31.75 24.86 -15.51
C ALA A 348 -32.80 23.80 -15.13
N LEU A 349 -32.43 22.78 -14.36
CA LEU A 349 -33.35 21.77 -13.85
C LEU A 349 -34.42 22.38 -12.94
N CYS A 350 -34.08 23.40 -12.15
CA CYS A 350 -34.96 24.06 -11.19
C CYS A 350 -35.72 25.29 -11.79
N GLU A 351 -35.42 25.65 -13.05
CA GLU A 351 -36.08 26.79 -13.71
C GLU A 351 -37.62 26.68 -13.71
N PRO A 352 -38.22 25.50 -14.03
CA PRO A 352 -39.71 25.37 -14.08
C PRO A 352 -40.39 25.42 -12.71
N VAL A 353 -39.67 25.46 -11.60
CA VAL A 353 -40.24 25.56 -10.26
C VAL A 353 -40.87 26.96 -10.08
N ALA A 354 -42.17 27.00 -9.74
CA ALA A 354 -42.89 28.24 -9.59
C ALA A 354 -42.37 29.12 -8.44
N PRO A 355 -42.38 30.48 -8.62
CA PRO A 355 -42.08 31.37 -7.49
C PRO A 355 -43.06 31.14 -6.31
N PRO A 356 -42.61 31.31 -5.06
CA PRO A 356 -41.38 31.97 -4.63
C PRO A 356 -40.13 31.08 -4.57
N LYS A 357 -40.14 29.87 -5.14
CA LYS A 357 -39.07 28.88 -5.08
C LYS A 357 -38.71 28.52 -3.63
N ASP A 358 -39.72 28.37 -2.78
CA ASP A 358 -39.60 27.85 -1.43
C ASP A 358 -39.67 26.30 -1.40
N THR A 359 -39.43 25.69 -0.25
CA THR A 359 -39.45 24.24 -0.06
C THR A 359 -40.75 23.60 -0.58
N LEU A 360 -41.90 24.24 -0.34
CA LEU A 360 -43.22 23.71 -0.78
C LEU A 360 -43.37 23.70 -2.30
N THR A 361 -42.86 24.71 -3.00
CA THR A 361 -42.94 24.77 -4.46
C THR A 361 -42.00 23.72 -5.09
N TYR A 362 -40.86 23.43 -4.50
CA TYR A 362 -39.98 22.32 -4.90
C TYR A 362 -40.64 20.95 -4.67
N ILE A 363 -41.25 20.73 -3.51
CA ILE A 363 -42.00 19.50 -3.22
C ILE A 363 -43.12 19.31 -4.24
N ARG A 364 -43.91 20.33 -4.51
CA ARG A 364 -45.02 20.26 -5.48
C ARG A 364 -44.55 19.93 -6.89
N TYR A 365 -43.38 20.40 -7.29
CA TYR A 365 -42.83 20.18 -8.63
C TYR A 365 -42.12 18.81 -8.76
N PHE A 366 -41.29 18.44 -7.77
CA PHE A 366 -40.47 17.25 -7.85
C PHE A 366 -41.12 16.01 -7.23
N VAL A 367 -42.08 16.17 -6.31
CA VAL A 367 -42.78 15.02 -5.70
C VAL A 367 -44.22 14.95 -6.26
N ALA A 368 -45.14 15.72 -5.74
CA ALA A 368 -46.52 15.84 -6.22
C ALA A 368 -47.22 17.02 -5.52
N LYS A 369 -48.35 17.44 -6.07
CA LYS A 369 -49.25 18.40 -5.38
C LYS A 369 -49.84 17.82 -4.10
N ASP A 370 -50.14 16.52 -4.13
CA ASP A 370 -50.56 15.71 -2.99
C ASP A 370 -49.50 14.57 -2.82
N THR A 371 -48.76 14.61 -1.75
CA THR A 371 -47.70 13.63 -1.46
C THR A 371 -48.23 12.25 -1.01
N LEU A 372 -49.55 12.15 -0.75
CA LEU A 372 -50.21 10.88 -0.45
C LEU A 372 -50.63 10.13 -1.72
N ASP A 373 -50.64 10.79 -2.88
CA ASP A 373 -50.90 10.18 -4.18
C ASP A 373 -49.63 9.44 -4.69
N LYS A 374 -49.59 8.15 -4.43
CA LYS A 374 -48.43 7.31 -4.78
C LYS A 374 -48.16 7.23 -6.28
N GLU A 375 -49.16 7.32 -7.13
CA GLU A 375 -48.96 7.29 -8.58
C GLU A 375 -48.30 8.59 -9.06
N ALA A 376 -48.82 9.75 -8.62
CA ALA A 376 -48.21 11.05 -8.92
C ALA A 376 -46.76 11.17 -8.38
N VAL A 377 -46.48 10.63 -7.18
CA VAL A 377 -45.15 10.57 -6.61
C VAL A 377 -44.24 9.72 -7.48
N LYS A 378 -44.69 8.57 -7.99
CA LYS A 378 -43.93 7.67 -8.86
C LYS A 378 -43.68 8.29 -10.23
N GLU A 379 -44.64 8.95 -10.83
CA GLU A 379 -44.45 9.63 -12.13
C GLU A 379 -43.33 10.67 -12.12
N ASN A 380 -43.13 11.35 -10.99
CA ASN A 380 -42.05 12.35 -10.85
C ASN A 380 -40.72 11.80 -10.37
N GLU A 381 -40.56 10.48 -10.24
CA GLU A 381 -39.32 9.85 -9.74
C GLU A 381 -38.08 10.27 -10.53
N GLN A 382 -38.16 10.25 -11.85
CA GLN A 382 -37.00 10.62 -12.71
C GLN A 382 -36.56 12.07 -12.50
N LYS A 383 -37.49 12.99 -12.26
CA LYS A 383 -37.20 14.39 -11.95
C LYS A 383 -36.47 14.51 -10.60
N ARG A 384 -36.93 13.77 -9.59
CA ARG A 384 -36.29 13.76 -8.26
C ARG A 384 -34.88 13.18 -8.32
N LEU A 385 -34.68 12.06 -9.05
CA LEU A 385 -33.38 11.46 -9.22
C LEU A 385 -32.41 12.43 -9.92
N ALA A 386 -32.87 13.17 -10.91
CA ALA A 386 -32.11 14.23 -11.55
C ALA A 386 -31.70 15.32 -10.56
N LEU A 387 -32.65 15.81 -9.73
CA LEU A 387 -32.38 16.81 -8.69
C LEU A 387 -31.29 16.29 -7.73
N TYR A 388 -31.44 15.07 -7.20
CA TYR A 388 -30.44 14.49 -6.27
C TYR A 388 -29.06 14.40 -6.89
N LYS A 389 -28.98 13.97 -8.14
CA LYS A 389 -27.72 13.84 -8.89
C LYS A 389 -27.05 15.20 -9.10
N HIS A 390 -27.79 16.20 -9.57
CA HIS A 390 -27.24 17.53 -9.86
C HIS A 390 -26.82 18.27 -8.59
N VAL A 391 -27.60 18.18 -7.50
CA VAL A 391 -27.22 18.78 -6.20
C VAL A 391 -25.93 18.14 -5.68
N VAL A 392 -25.81 16.81 -5.73
CA VAL A 392 -24.58 16.13 -5.29
C VAL A 392 -23.38 16.49 -6.17
N ALA A 393 -23.58 16.63 -7.49
CA ALA A 393 -22.52 17.05 -8.41
C ALA A 393 -22.03 18.46 -8.09
N PHE A 394 -22.96 19.39 -7.83
CA PHE A 394 -22.65 20.78 -7.45
C PHE A 394 -21.89 20.84 -6.11
N ILE A 395 -22.35 20.14 -5.08
CA ILE A 395 -21.67 20.08 -3.77
C ILE A 395 -20.25 19.53 -3.92
N ARG A 396 -20.06 18.47 -4.71
CA ARG A 396 -18.73 17.88 -4.95
C ARG A 396 -17.79 18.81 -5.73
N ALA A 397 -18.32 19.51 -6.73
CA ALA A 397 -17.53 20.48 -7.49
C ALA A 397 -17.09 21.64 -6.60
N TYR A 398 -17.99 22.17 -5.76
CA TYR A 398 -17.68 23.18 -4.76
C TYR A 398 -16.63 22.69 -3.75
N ALA A 399 -16.79 21.49 -3.19
CA ALA A 399 -15.83 20.93 -2.24
C ALA A 399 -14.41 20.83 -2.80
N GLY A 400 -14.27 20.60 -4.10
CA GLY A 400 -12.98 20.57 -4.80
C GLY A 400 -12.30 21.93 -4.91
N LEU A 401 -13.02 23.05 -4.74
CA LEU A 401 -12.53 24.43 -4.84
C LEU A 401 -12.69 25.25 -3.56
N ALA A 402 -13.32 24.72 -2.52
CA ALA A 402 -13.78 25.48 -1.34
C ALA A 402 -12.69 26.33 -0.67
N ASN A 403 -11.44 25.92 -0.73
CA ASN A 403 -10.28 26.66 -0.18
C ASN A 403 -9.52 27.50 -1.20
N GLU A 404 -9.82 27.38 -2.50
CA GLU A 404 -9.08 27.99 -3.62
C GLU A 404 -10.02 28.81 -4.54
N MET A 405 -11.18 29.25 -4.02
CA MET A 405 -12.19 29.96 -4.82
C MET A 405 -11.66 31.27 -5.42
N GLU A 406 -10.91 32.07 -4.64
CA GLU A 406 -10.32 33.33 -5.10
C GLU A 406 -9.21 33.07 -6.13
N ASP A 407 -8.40 32.03 -5.91
CA ASP A 407 -7.32 31.62 -6.85
C ASP A 407 -7.90 31.09 -8.17
N ALA A 408 -9.09 30.46 -8.13
CA ALA A 408 -9.85 30.07 -9.31
C ALA A 408 -10.54 31.26 -10.01
N GLY A 409 -10.35 32.48 -9.51
CA GLY A 409 -10.84 33.73 -10.12
C GLY A 409 -12.27 34.11 -9.76
N TYR A 410 -12.85 33.54 -8.68
CA TYR A 410 -14.11 34.02 -8.11
C TYR A 410 -13.87 35.23 -7.21
N SER A 411 -14.72 36.24 -7.34
CA SER A 411 -14.76 37.30 -6.33
C SER A 411 -15.28 36.79 -5.00
N LYS A 412 -14.99 37.47 -3.93
CA LYS A 412 -15.50 37.11 -2.60
C LYS A 412 -17.03 37.04 -2.55
N GLN A 413 -17.70 37.94 -3.28
CA GLN A 413 -19.17 37.97 -3.36
C GLN A 413 -19.72 36.72 -4.08
N GLU A 414 -19.10 36.32 -5.19
CA GLU A 414 -19.48 35.08 -5.91
C GLU A 414 -19.22 33.84 -5.05
N ALA A 415 -18.09 33.79 -4.37
CA ALA A 415 -17.78 32.67 -3.47
C ALA A 415 -18.80 32.54 -2.32
N ASP A 416 -19.16 33.66 -1.67
CA ASP A 416 -20.17 33.69 -0.61
C ASP A 416 -21.54 33.25 -1.14
N GLU A 417 -21.91 33.66 -2.36
CA GLU A 417 -23.18 33.26 -3.00
C GLU A 417 -23.18 31.75 -3.33
N ILE A 418 -22.10 31.20 -3.86
CA ILE A 418 -21.96 29.76 -4.12
C ILE A 418 -22.09 28.95 -2.82
N ILE A 419 -21.49 29.40 -1.72
CA ILE A 419 -21.64 28.79 -0.40
C ILE A 419 -23.09 28.79 0.04
N ARG A 420 -23.80 29.90 -0.17
CA ARG A 420 -25.24 30.02 0.18
C ARG A 420 -26.09 29.07 -0.66
N LEU A 421 -25.84 29.03 -1.97
CA LEU A 421 -26.53 28.15 -2.91
C LEU A 421 -26.29 26.68 -2.61
N THR A 422 -25.06 26.29 -2.22
CA THR A 422 -24.72 24.92 -1.84
C THR A 422 -25.59 24.45 -0.66
N LYS A 423 -25.69 25.28 0.39
CA LYS A 423 -26.54 24.98 1.56
C LYS A 423 -28.04 24.96 1.21
N TYR A 424 -28.45 25.89 0.38
CA TYR A 424 -29.84 26.01 -0.04
C TYR A 424 -30.30 24.77 -0.83
N TYR A 425 -29.58 24.38 -1.87
CA TYR A 425 -29.94 23.23 -2.68
C TYR A 425 -29.78 21.89 -1.94
N ASP A 426 -28.85 21.79 -1.01
CA ASP A 426 -28.74 20.61 -0.14
C ASP A 426 -29.98 20.46 0.75
N ASN A 427 -30.45 21.55 1.35
CA ASN A 427 -31.69 21.55 2.12
C ASN A 427 -32.91 21.19 1.25
N VAL A 428 -33.03 21.79 0.06
CA VAL A 428 -34.10 21.45 -0.89
C VAL A 428 -34.10 19.95 -1.21
N ARG A 429 -32.92 19.38 -1.49
CA ARG A 429 -32.75 17.95 -1.75
C ARG A 429 -33.27 17.10 -0.59
N HIS A 430 -32.91 17.44 0.64
CA HIS A 430 -33.32 16.69 1.84
C HIS A 430 -34.84 16.76 2.03
N GLU A 431 -35.44 17.93 1.91
CA GLU A 431 -36.89 18.11 2.07
C GLU A 431 -37.67 17.35 0.98
N VAL A 432 -37.21 17.38 -0.27
CA VAL A 432 -37.83 16.63 -1.37
C VAL A 432 -37.71 15.12 -1.11
N MET A 433 -36.55 14.64 -0.62
CA MET A 433 -36.35 13.21 -0.26
C MET A 433 -37.33 12.77 0.86
N HIS A 434 -37.47 13.58 1.90
CA HIS A 434 -38.42 13.28 2.99
C HIS A 434 -39.86 13.24 2.49
N ALA A 435 -40.28 14.24 1.73
CA ALA A 435 -41.64 14.33 1.21
C ALA A 435 -42.01 13.20 0.22
N ALA A 436 -41.03 12.66 -0.50
CA ALA A 436 -41.21 11.55 -1.43
C ALA A 436 -41.14 10.16 -0.76
N GLY A 437 -40.70 10.08 0.51
CA GLY A 437 -40.39 8.82 1.17
C GLY A 437 -39.09 8.15 0.64
N ASP A 438 -38.25 8.91 -0.07
CA ASP A 438 -36.98 8.43 -0.60
C ASP A 438 -35.88 8.49 0.46
N TYR A 439 -36.11 9.15 1.59
CA TYR A 439 -35.22 9.12 2.73
C TYR A 439 -35.30 7.75 3.42
N ILE A 440 -34.16 7.14 3.61
CA ILE A 440 -34.02 5.88 4.35
C ILE A 440 -32.98 6.04 5.46
N ASP A 441 -33.37 5.68 6.67
CA ASP A 441 -32.39 5.48 7.74
C ASP A 441 -31.67 4.14 7.54
N LEU A 442 -30.51 4.20 6.92
CA LEU A 442 -29.70 3.00 6.64
C LEU A 442 -29.26 2.28 7.90
N LYS A 443 -29.18 2.97 9.05
CA LYS A 443 -28.79 2.37 10.33
C LYS A 443 -29.82 1.37 10.84
N ALA A 444 -31.11 1.63 10.63
CA ALA A 444 -32.18 0.71 11.03
C ALA A 444 -32.09 -0.67 10.36
N TYR A 445 -31.38 -0.77 9.24
CA TYR A 445 -31.20 -2.02 8.48
C TYR A 445 -29.83 -2.66 8.71
N GLU A 446 -28.94 -2.02 9.45
CA GLU A 446 -27.51 -2.41 9.57
C GLU A 446 -27.36 -3.81 10.17
N GLY A 447 -27.98 -4.07 11.33
CA GLY A 447 -27.91 -5.38 12.00
C GLY A 447 -28.45 -6.51 11.13
N GLY A 448 -29.62 -6.30 10.50
CA GLY A 448 -30.21 -7.29 9.62
C GLY A 448 -29.39 -7.56 8.37
N MET A 449 -28.80 -6.53 7.75
CA MET A 449 -27.94 -6.71 6.58
C MET A 449 -26.61 -7.40 6.94
N ARG A 450 -26.06 -7.13 8.12
CA ARG A 450 -24.89 -7.83 8.63
C ARG A 450 -25.18 -9.32 8.87
N HIS A 451 -26.30 -9.61 9.52
CA HIS A 451 -26.76 -10.99 9.71
C HIS A 451 -26.87 -11.76 8.38
N LEU A 452 -27.41 -11.11 7.34
CA LEU A 452 -27.52 -11.72 6.02
C LEU A 452 -26.16 -12.06 5.41
N ILE A 453 -25.21 -11.14 5.47
CA ILE A 453 -23.84 -11.36 4.99
C ILE A 453 -23.18 -12.52 5.75
N ASP A 454 -23.21 -12.50 7.08
CA ASP A 454 -22.52 -13.48 7.91
C ASP A 454 -23.17 -14.88 7.87
N SER A 455 -24.47 -14.96 7.56
CA SER A 455 -25.21 -16.24 7.50
C SER A 455 -25.15 -16.93 6.14
N TYR A 456 -25.03 -16.17 5.05
CA TYR A 456 -25.15 -16.72 3.70
C TYR A 456 -23.91 -16.57 2.82
N ILE A 457 -22.85 -15.97 3.35
CA ILE A 457 -21.54 -15.95 2.70
C ILE A 457 -20.61 -16.89 3.47
N SER A 458 -20.08 -17.91 2.79
CA SER A 458 -19.08 -18.81 3.33
C SER A 458 -17.74 -18.61 2.61
N ALA A 459 -16.66 -18.72 3.36
CA ALA A 459 -15.31 -18.64 2.81
C ALA A 459 -14.68 -20.03 2.76
N LYS A 460 -13.93 -20.30 1.71
CA LYS A 460 -13.05 -21.46 1.58
C LYS A 460 -11.78 -21.26 2.40
N ASP A 461 -10.99 -22.31 2.53
CA ASP A 461 -9.66 -22.18 3.12
C ASP A 461 -8.79 -21.26 2.26
N SER A 462 -7.87 -20.56 2.91
CA SER A 462 -6.93 -19.68 2.22
C SER A 462 -6.05 -20.50 1.28
N GLU A 463 -6.02 -20.11 0.02
CA GLU A 463 -5.10 -20.69 -0.97
C GLU A 463 -4.00 -19.68 -1.30
N LYS A 464 -2.75 -20.16 -1.30
CA LYS A 464 -1.63 -19.35 -1.76
C LYS A 464 -1.68 -19.30 -3.28
N ILE A 465 -1.78 -18.08 -3.81
CA ILE A 465 -1.81 -17.84 -5.25
C ILE A 465 -0.40 -17.75 -5.82
N SER A 466 0.58 -17.36 -5.00
CA SER A 466 1.97 -17.27 -5.43
C SER A 466 2.67 -18.61 -5.32
N ALA A 467 3.26 -19.07 -6.41
CA ALA A 467 4.02 -20.32 -6.51
C ALA A 467 5.39 -20.27 -5.78
N PHE A 468 5.60 -19.31 -4.88
CA PHE A 468 6.92 -19.00 -4.30
C PHE A 468 7.20 -19.66 -2.94
N ASP A 469 6.42 -20.68 -2.53
CA ASP A 469 6.51 -21.23 -1.16
C ASP A 469 7.76 -22.07 -0.87
N ASP A 470 8.28 -22.79 -1.88
CA ASP A 470 9.43 -23.68 -1.70
C ASP A 470 10.51 -23.46 -2.77
N MET A 471 10.23 -22.64 -3.80
CA MET A 471 11.16 -22.35 -4.88
C MET A 471 11.12 -20.85 -5.22
N SER A 472 12.27 -20.20 -5.25
CA SER A 472 12.34 -18.83 -5.77
C SER A 472 11.87 -18.78 -7.23
N LEU A 473 11.45 -17.62 -7.73
CA LEU A 473 11.09 -17.45 -9.15
C LEU A 473 12.26 -17.87 -10.04
N ILE A 474 13.49 -17.65 -9.60
CA ILE A 474 14.71 -18.09 -10.30
C ILE A 474 14.78 -19.61 -10.37
N ASP A 475 14.46 -20.32 -9.30
CA ASP A 475 14.43 -21.78 -9.28
C ASP A 475 13.39 -22.33 -10.27
N LEU A 476 12.20 -21.73 -10.29
CA LEU A 476 11.15 -22.04 -11.26
C LEU A 476 11.60 -21.78 -12.71
N ILE A 477 12.27 -20.66 -12.98
CA ILE A 477 12.80 -20.32 -14.31
C ILE A 477 13.88 -21.32 -14.72
N VAL A 478 14.73 -21.71 -13.80
CA VAL A 478 15.81 -22.68 -14.09
C VAL A 478 15.26 -24.08 -14.36
N GLU A 479 14.20 -24.49 -13.63
CA GLU A 479 13.59 -25.81 -13.74
C GLU A 479 12.62 -25.91 -14.93
N LYS A 480 11.68 -24.96 -15.04
CA LYS A 480 10.60 -24.98 -16.04
C LYS A 480 10.94 -24.22 -17.33
N GLY A 481 11.99 -23.40 -17.33
CA GLY A 481 12.33 -22.59 -18.47
C GLY A 481 11.28 -21.53 -18.80
N GLU A 482 10.90 -21.42 -20.09
CA GLU A 482 9.90 -20.47 -20.56
C GLU A 482 8.51 -20.71 -19.92
N ASP A 483 8.19 -21.95 -19.56
CA ASP A 483 6.92 -22.33 -18.92
C ASP A 483 6.83 -21.81 -17.46
N ALA A 484 7.91 -21.28 -16.89
CA ALA A 484 7.87 -20.64 -15.57
C ALA A 484 6.90 -19.44 -15.51
N VAL A 485 6.70 -18.75 -16.65
CA VAL A 485 5.73 -17.66 -16.79
C VAL A 485 4.31 -18.15 -16.47
N ASP A 486 4.00 -19.41 -16.75
CA ASP A 486 2.70 -20.00 -16.46
C ASP A 486 2.45 -20.21 -14.95
N SER A 487 3.49 -20.17 -14.14
CA SER A 487 3.42 -20.24 -12.69
C SER A 487 3.31 -18.86 -12.01
N LEU A 488 3.39 -17.77 -12.77
CA LEU A 488 3.18 -16.41 -12.26
C LEU A 488 1.69 -16.17 -11.94
N PRO A 489 1.38 -15.30 -10.97
CA PRO A 489 0.01 -14.88 -10.70
C PRO A 489 -0.72 -14.39 -11.96
N GLU A 490 -2.02 -14.70 -12.07
CA GLU A 490 -2.85 -14.37 -13.25
C GLU A 490 -2.80 -12.90 -13.65
N GLY A 491 -2.61 -12.00 -12.68
CA GLY A 491 -2.47 -10.56 -12.92
C GLY A 491 -1.20 -10.20 -13.68
N ILE A 492 -0.08 -10.85 -13.36
CA ILE A 492 1.23 -10.66 -14.01
C ILE A 492 1.27 -11.39 -15.34
N LYS A 493 0.78 -12.63 -15.37
CA LYS A 493 0.78 -13.50 -16.54
C LYS A 493 0.06 -12.91 -17.75
N LYS A 494 -1.01 -12.14 -17.52
CA LYS A 494 -1.80 -11.48 -18.57
C LYS A 494 -1.10 -10.27 -19.19
N ASP A 495 -0.12 -9.70 -18.50
CA ASP A 495 0.68 -8.58 -18.98
C ASP A 495 2.12 -9.03 -19.20
N LYS A 496 2.51 -9.12 -20.48
CA LYS A 496 3.85 -9.59 -20.90
C LYS A 496 4.98 -8.68 -20.40
N GLU A 497 4.69 -7.38 -20.27
CA GLU A 497 5.65 -6.39 -19.79
C GLU A 497 5.90 -6.60 -18.27
N ALA A 498 4.83 -6.71 -17.49
CA ALA A 498 4.92 -6.98 -16.06
C ALA A 498 5.61 -8.33 -15.75
N ALA A 499 5.32 -9.37 -16.55
CA ALA A 499 5.99 -10.66 -16.42
C ALA A 499 7.49 -10.55 -16.71
N ALA A 500 7.87 -9.81 -17.75
CA ALA A 500 9.26 -9.58 -18.12
C ALA A 500 10.03 -8.84 -17.02
N GLU A 501 9.48 -7.75 -16.51
CA GLU A 501 10.09 -6.94 -15.44
C GLU A 501 10.23 -7.74 -14.13
N THR A 502 9.23 -8.54 -13.78
CA THR A 502 9.31 -9.43 -12.61
C THR A 502 10.47 -10.42 -12.73
N ILE A 503 10.67 -11.01 -13.90
CA ILE A 503 11.77 -11.94 -14.17
C ILE A 503 13.11 -11.20 -14.12
N GLU A 504 13.22 -10.05 -14.78
CA GLU A 504 14.43 -9.22 -14.81
C GLU A 504 14.91 -8.86 -13.40
N ASN A 505 13.98 -8.40 -12.55
CA ASN A 505 14.28 -8.01 -11.18
C ASN A 505 14.77 -9.19 -10.33
N ASN A 506 14.17 -10.38 -10.51
CA ASN A 506 14.62 -11.57 -9.79
C ASN A 506 16.00 -12.06 -10.25
N VAL A 507 16.27 -12.01 -11.57
CA VAL A 507 17.60 -12.34 -12.11
C VAL A 507 18.65 -11.32 -11.64
N ARG A 508 18.32 -10.04 -11.64
CA ARG A 508 19.18 -8.97 -11.12
C ARG A 508 19.51 -9.19 -9.64
N LYS A 509 18.49 -9.54 -8.84
CA LYS A 509 18.69 -9.86 -7.43
C LYS A 509 19.66 -11.02 -7.24
N LEU A 510 19.45 -12.13 -7.94
CA LEU A 510 20.38 -13.27 -7.88
C LEU A 510 21.82 -12.84 -8.21
N ILE A 511 22.01 -12.02 -9.24
CA ILE A 511 23.33 -11.52 -9.63
C ILE A 511 23.95 -10.67 -8.51
N ILE A 512 23.18 -9.80 -7.89
CA ILE A 512 23.63 -8.94 -6.78
C ILE A 512 24.01 -9.77 -5.56
N ASP A 513 23.14 -10.70 -5.16
CA ASP A 513 23.31 -11.55 -3.99
C ASP A 513 24.56 -12.43 -4.13
N GLU A 514 24.86 -12.92 -5.33
CA GLU A 514 26.00 -13.79 -5.60
C GLU A 514 27.29 -13.05 -6.00
N THR A 515 27.20 -11.73 -6.27
CA THR A 515 28.38 -10.91 -6.64
C THR A 515 29.54 -11.03 -5.62
N PRO A 516 29.31 -11.02 -4.28
CA PRO A 516 30.39 -11.15 -3.32
C PRO A 516 31.15 -12.50 -3.40
N THR A 517 30.50 -13.53 -3.94
CA THR A 517 31.13 -14.87 -4.10
C THR A 517 32.05 -14.92 -5.31
N ASN A 518 31.73 -14.24 -6.41
CA ASN A 518 32.55 -14.17 -7.62
C ASN A 518 32.34 -12.86 -8.41
N PRO A 519 32.92 -11.73 -7.98
CA PRO A 519 32.64 -10.41 -8.56
C PRO A 519 32.81 -10.33 -10.08
N LYS A 520 33.91 -10.84 -10.65
CA LYS A 520 34.13 -10.77 -12.11
C LYS A 520 33.13 -11.58 -12.93
N TYR A 521 32.70 -12.72 -12.42
CA TYR A 521 31.70 -13.54 -13.10
C TYR A 521 30.34 -12.83 -13.13
N TYR A 522 29.89 -12.34 -11.97
CA TYR A 522 28.58 -11.71 -11.85
C TYR A 522 28.50 -10.30 -12.45
N GLU A 523 29.64 -9.58 -12.55
CA GLU A 523 29.74 -8.35 -13.35
C GLU A 523 29.42 -8.63 -14.84
N LYS A 524 29.95 -9.73 -15.42
CA LYS A 524 29.60 -10.15 -16.78
C LYS A 524 28.11 -10.50 -16.90
N MET A 525 27.53 -11.17 -15.91
CA MET A 525 26.09 -11.50 -15.90
C MET A 525 25.23 -10.25 -15.82
N SER A 526 25.63 -9.24 -15.05
CA SER A 526 24.96 -7.94 -14.98
C SER A 526 24.94 -7.22 -16.33
N VAL A 527 26.09 -7.15 -17.01
CA VAL A 527 26.18 -6.55 -18.36
C VAL A 527 25.28 -7.27 -19.36
N LEU A 528 25.29 -8.61 -19.34
CA LEU A 528 24.43 -9.41 -20.23
C LEU A 528 22.93 -9.20 -19.92
N LEU A 529 22.56 -9.06 -18.66
CA LEU A 529 21.19 -8.75 -18.26
C LEU A 529 20.76 -7.40 -18.84
N ASP A 530 21.58 -6.37 -18.67
CA ASP A 530 21.30 -5.03 -19.19
C ASP A 530 21.18 -5.00 -20.72
N GLU A 531 22.00 -5.79 -21.42
CA GLU A 531 21.88 -5.97 -22.88
C GLU A 531 20.55 -6.64 -23.28
N ILE A 532 20.12 -7.68 -22.55
CA ILE A 532 18.84 -8.37 -22.82
C ILE A 532 17.67 -7.41 -22.58
N ILE A 533 17.69 -6.66 -21.48
CA ILE A 533 16.67 -5.64 -21.15
C ILE A 533 16.62 -4.57 -22.24
N LYS A 534 17.77 -4.07 -22.68
CA LYS A 534 17.86 -3.09 -23.76
C LYS A 534 17.26 -3.61 -25.06
N LEU A 535 17.58 -4.82 -25.47
CA LEU A 535 17.04 -5.44 -26.70
C LEU A 535 15.52 -5.61 -26.63
N ARG A 536 14.96 -5.89 -25.45
CA ARG A 536 13.50 -5.93 -25.24
C ARG A 536 12.89 -4.54 -25.36
N LYS A 537 13.41 -3.56 -24.63
CA LYS A 537 12.90 -2.17 -24.62
C LYS A 537 12.96 -1.53 -26.01
N GLU A 538 13.99 -1.81 -26.79
CA GLU A 538 14.13 -1.35 -28.17
C GLU A 538 13.31 -2.18 -29.18
N GLN A 539 12.54 -3.17 -28.73
CA GLN A 539 11.73 -4.09 -29.55
C GLN A 539 12.53 -4.83 -30.66
N VAL A 540 13.81 -5.04 -30.42
CA VAL A 540 14.71 -5.76 -31.35
C VAL A 540 14.45 -7.26 -31.33
N VAL A 541 14.02 -7.79 -30.17
CA VAL A 541 13.67 -9.21 -29.97
C VAL A 541 12.18 -9.35 -29.66
N ASN A 542 11.58 -10.44 -30.13
CA ASN A 542 10.21 -10.75 -29.73
C ASN A 542 10.18 -11.32 -28.29
N TYR A 543 8.98 -11.37 -27.69
CA TYR A 543 8.82 -11.79 -26.29
C TYR A 543 9.32 -13.22 -26.01
N GLN A 544 9.16 -14.17 -26.94
CA GLN A 544 9.65 -15.54 -26.78
C GLN A 544 11.19 -15.61 -26.84
N GLU A 545 11.79 -14.90 -27.77
CA GLU A 545 13.26 -14.82 -27.86
C GLU A 545 13.85 -14.13 -26.63
N TYR A 546 13.16 -13.12 -26.08
CA TYR A 546 13.53 -12.49 -24.82
C TYR A 546 13.47 -13.50 -23.66
N LEU A 547 12.35 -14.24 -23.51
CA LEU A 547 12.21 -15.25 -22.47
C LEU A 547 13.30 -16.32 -22.55
N ALA A 548 13.60 -16.83 -23.73
CA ALA A 548 14.65 -17.81 -23.93
C ALA A 548 16.03 -17.28 -23.45
N LYS A 549 16.36 -16.02 -23.79
CA LYS A 549 17.62 -15.39 -23.38
C LYS A 549 17.71 -15.18 -21.87
N ILE A 550 16.63 -14.71 -21.24
CA ILE A 550 16.66 -14.45 -19.79
C ILE A 550 16.66 -15.75 -18.99
N VAL A 551 15.97 -16.79 -19.47
CA VAL A 551 16.03 -18.15 -18.89
C VAL A 551 17.46 -18.71 -18.97
N GLU A 552 18.14 -18.55 -20.10
CA GLU A 552 19.52 -18.99 -20.26
C GLU A 552 20.45 -18.22 -19.30
N LEU A 553 20.27 -16.89 -19.20
CA LEU A 553 21.03 -16.07 -18.28
C LEU A 553 20.80 -16.48 -16.80
N ALA A 554 19.55 -16.73 -16.42
CA ALA A 554 19.21 -17.18 -15.07
C ALA A 554 19.89 -18.53 -14.73
N LYS A 555 19.90 -19.48 -15.68
CA LYS A 555 20.60 -20.75 -15.52
C LYS A 555 22.10 -20.58 -15.32
N ARG A 556 22.71 -19.68 -16.10
CA ARG A 556 24.14 -19.35 -15.99
C ARG A 556 24.46 -18.66 -14.67
N ALA A 557 23.64 -17.70 -14.25
CA ALA A 557 23.81 -16.99 -12.99
C ALA A 557 23.67 -17.92 -11.78
N LYS A 558 22.77 -18.90 -11.84
CA LYS A 558 22.57 -19.87 -10.74
C LYS A 558 23.64 -20.95 -10.66
N ASP A 559 24.13 -21.43 -11.78
CA ASP A 559 25.16 -22.50 -11.82
C ASP A 559 26.31 -22.13 -12.77
N PRO A 560 27.30 -21.34 -12.30
CA PRO A 560 28.45 -20.95 -13.09
C PRO A 560 29.23 -22.14 -13.64
N GLY A 561 29.22 -23.27 -12.94
CA GLY A 561 29.96 -24.46 -13.31
C GLY A 561 29.46 -25.20 -14.53
N LYS A 562 28.20 -25.01 -14.91
CA LYS A 562 27.61 -25.62 -16.10
C LYS A 562 27.69 -24.73 -17.34
N SER A 563 27.95 -23.46 -17.16
CA SER A 563 27.84 -22.45 -18.21
C SER A 563 29.14 -22.04 -18.88
N GLU A 564 30.29 -22.17 -18.22
CA GLU A 564 31.61 -21.83 -18.77
C GLU A 564 32.55 -23.05 -18.79
N SER A 565 33.47 -23.08 -19.77
CA SER A 565 34.43 -24.15 -19.91
C SER A 565 35.65 -23.89 -19.01
N TYR A 566 35.54 -24.30 -17.75
CA TYR A 566 36.69 -24.29 -16.83
C TYR A 566 37.63 -25.49 -17.05
N PRO A 567 38.92 -25.36 -16.74
CA PRO A 567 39.83 -26.50 -16.66
C PRO A 567 39.31 -27.58 -15.69
N LYS A 568 39.51 -28.84 -15.98
CA LYS A 568 39.00 -29.96 -15.15
C LYS A 568 39.47 -29.91 -13.69
N THR A 569 40.58 -29.28 -13.42
CA THR A 569 41.15 -29.04 -12.09
C THR A 569 40.41 -27.96 -11.30
N ILE A 570 39.73 -27.04 -11.99
CA ILE A 570 38.90 -25.96 -11.42
C ILE A 570 37.44 -26.48 -11.27
N ASN A 571 37.24 -27.39 -10.34
CA ASN A 571 36.03 -28.19 -10.21
C ASN A 571 35.11 -27.79 -9.03
N SER A 572 35.49 -26.79 -8.23
CA SER A 572 34.70 -26.30 -7.11
C SER A 572 34.29 -24.83 -7.31
N GLY A 573 33.30 -24.35 -6.56
CA GLY A 573 32.83 -22.95 -6.60
C GLY A 573 33.92 -21.98 -6.21
N ALA A 574 34.63 -22.28 -5.13
CA ALA A 574 35.76 -21.49 -4.64
C ALA A 574 36.89 -21.39 -5.65
N LYS A 575 37.27 -22.50 -6.29
CA LYS A 575 38.33 -22.50 -7.34
C LYS A 575 37.89 -21.67 -8.55
N ARG A 576 36.63 -21.74 -8.98
CA ARG A 576 36.10 -20.92 -10.09
C ARG A 576 36.15 -19.44 -9.76
N ALA A 577 35.73 -19.07 -8.54
CA ALA A 577 35.80 -17.70 -8.09
C ALA A 577 37.22 -17.15 -8.08
N LEU A 578 38.17 -17.91 -7.55
CA LEU A 578 39.61 -17.55 -7.60
C LEU A 578 40.11 -17.47 -9.05
N TYR A 579 39.73 -18.42 -9.92
CA TYR A 579 40.14 -18.47 -11.32
C TYR A 579 39.69 -17.24 -12.11
N ASP A 580 38.43 -16.86 -11.97
CA ASP A 580 37.88 -15.70 -12.65
C ASP A 580 38.54 -14.39 -12.18
N ASN A 581 38.88 -14.30 -10.89
CA ASN A 581 39.41 -13.08 -10.29
C ASN A 581 40.97 -13.02 -10.28
N LEU A 582 41.68 -14.12 -10.55
CA LEU A 582 43.14 -14.19 -10.66
C LEU A 582 43.61 -14.37 -12.12
N GLU A 583 42.99 -13.68 -13.07
CA GLU A 583 43.38 -13.64 -14.48
C GLU A 583 43.49 -15.03 -15.14
N GLN A 584 42.64 -15.95 -14.71
CA GLN A 584 42.59 -17.34 -15.20
C GLN A 584 43.89 -18.13 -15.00
N ASN A 585 44.67 -17.78 -13.98
CA ASN A 585 45.92 -18.47 -13.67
C ASN A 585 45.67 -19.75 -12.85
N GLU A 586 45.55 -20.88 -13.54
CA GLU A 586 45.23 -22.18 -12.96
C GLU A 586 46.22 -22.62 -11.87
N SER A 587 47.54 -22.47 -12.11
CA SER A 587 48.57 -22.88 -11.16
C SER A 587 48.53 -22.08 -9.86
N LEU A 588 48.26 -20.78 -9.94
CA LEU A 588 48.12 -19.90 -8.80
C LEU A 588 46.88 -20.25 -7.97
N VAL A 589 45.76 -20.51 -8.63
CA VAL A 589 44.50 -20.90 -7.98
C VAL A 589 44.65 -22.20 -7.21
N LEU A 590 45.26 -23.21 -7.81
CA LEU A 590 45.48 -24.50 -7.16
C LEU A 590 46.41 -24.39 -5.95
N ALA A 591 47.47 -23.56 -6.02
CA ALA A 591 48.38 -23.32 -4.90
C ALA A 591 47.65 -22.61 -3.73
N ILE A 592 46.84 -21.60 -4.01
CA ILE A 592 46.05 -20.89 -2.98
C ILE A 592 45.00 -21.83 -2.35
N ASP A 593 44.27 -22.60 -3.17
CA ASP A 593 43.25 -23.55 -2.71
C ASP A 593 43.87 -24.64 -1.81
N GLU A 594 45.01 -25.20 -2.19
CA GLU A 594 45.73 -26.19 -1.40
C GLU A 594 46.18 -25.61 -0.05
N ASP A 595 46.81 -24.43 -0.06
CA ASP A 595 47.31 -23.79 1.17
C ASP A 595 46.15 -23.39 2.10
N LEU A 596 45.03 -22.86 1.57
CA LEU A 596 43.85 -22.57 2.34
C LEU A 596 43.24 -23.84 2.95
N THR A 597 43.10 -24.91 2.17
CA THR A 597 42.52 -26.18 2.63
C THR A 597 43.27 -26.78 3.81
N TYR A 598 44.61 -26.75 3.78
CA TYR A 598 45.43 -27.37 4.81
C TYR A 598 45.80 -26.47 6.00
N ASN A 599 45.90 -25.16 5.82
CA ASN A 599 46.51 -24.26 6.80
C ASN A 599 45.54 -23.22 7.40
N ARG A 600 44.30 -23.13 6.92
CA ARG A 600 43.32 -22.21 7.52
C ARG A 600 42.89 -22.67 8.91
N PRO A 601 42.69 -21.76 9.87
CA PRO A 601 42.20 -22.11 11.21
C PRO A 601 40.69 -22.46 11.17
N ASP A 602 40.26 -23.45 11.95
CA ASP A 602 38.86 -23.76 12.12
C ASP A 602 38.08 -22.57 12.70
N GLY A 603 36.85 -22.32 12.19
CA GLY A 603 35.99 -21.24 12.64
C GLY A 603 36.67 -19.86 12.54
N TRP A 604 37.30 -19.59 11.42
CA TRP A 604 38.11 -18.38 11.24
C TRP A 604 37.27 -17.12 10.93
N ARG A 605 36.07 -17.28 10.35
CA ARG A 605 35.17 -16.16 10.04
C ARG A 605 34.67 -15.50 11.29
N GLY A 606 34.58 -14.16 11.30
CA GLY A 606 34.20 -13.36 12.47
C GLY A 606 35.29 -13.18 13.54
N SER A 607 36.42 -13.85 13.43
CA SER A 607 37.57 -13.68 14.34
C SER A 607 38.69 -12.90 13.67
N LYS A 608 38.84 -11.61 13.98
CA LYS A 608 39.87 -10.72 13.39
C LYS A 608 41.28 -11.31 13.42
N ILE A 609 41.66 -12.11 14.44
CA ILE A 609 42.96 -12.73 14.56
C ILE A 609 43.10 -13.88 13.55
N LYS A 610 42.06 -14.71 13.43
CA LYS A 610 42.07 -15.84 12.50
C LYS A 610 41.93 -15.38 11.05
N GLU A 611 41.13 -14.38 10.79
CA GLU A 611 40.98 -13.74 9.48
C GLU A 611 42.32 -13.19 8.97
N ARG A 612 43.12 -12.54 9.82
CA ARG A 612 44.49 -12.09 9.47
C ARG A 612 45.39 -13.23 9.08
N LYS A 613 45.24 -14.42 9.70
CA LYS A 613 46.03 -15.61 9.31
C LYS A 613 45.62 -16.10 7.92
N VAL A 614 44.33 -16.14 7.63
CA VAL A 614 43.81 -16.51 6.30
C VAL A 614 44.28 -15.50 5.25
N LYS A 615 44.15 -14.19 5.54
CA LYS A 615 44.67 -13.13 4.66
C LYS A 615 46.17 -13.26 4.41
N TYR A 616 46.96 -13.63 5.44
CA TYR A 616 48.40 -13.89 5.30
C TYR A 616 48.69 -15.11 4.41
N ILE A 617 47.87 -16.19 4.45
CA ILE A 617 48.00 -17.33 3.55
C ILE A 617 47.82 -16.88 2.10
N VAL A 618 46.77 -16.13 1.79
CA VAL A 618 46.52 -15.59 0.45
C VAL A 618 47.63 -14.62 0.02
N GLY A 619 48.14 -13.79 0.94
CA GLY A 619 49.19 -12.81 0.69
C GLY A 619 50.59 -13.41 0.36
N ARG A 620 50.78 -14.74 0.53
CA ARG A 620 51.98 -15.41 0.02
C ARG A 620 52.01 -15.50 -1.50
N TYR A 621 50.85 -15.38 -2.13
CA TYR A 621 50.63 -15.59 -3.56
C TYR A 621 50.18 -14.33 -4.30
N VAL A 622 49.68 -13.33 -3.58
CA VAL A 622 49.17 -12.06 -4.12
C VAL A 622 49.94 -10.92 -3.47
N GLU A 623 50.81 -10.25 -4.23
CA GLU A 623 51.71 -9.20 -3.73
C GLU A 623 51.07 -7.83 -3.65
N ASP A 624 50.03 -7.57 -4.46
CA ASP A 624 49.31 -6.31 -4.49
C ASP A 624 48.28 -6.24 -3.35
N ASP A 625 48.36 -5.21 -2.51
CA ASP A 625 47.53 -5.08 -1.30
C ASP A 625 46.03 -4.92 -1.62
N GLU A 626 45.68 -4.16 -2.65
CA GLU A 626 44.25 -3.98 -3.05
C GLU A 626 43.68 -5.29 -3.59
N LYS A 627 44.49 -5.98 -4.41
CA LYS A 627 44.10 -7.29 -4.94
C LYS A 627 44.05 -8.37 -3.87
N LEU A 628 44.92 -8.32 -2.88
CA LEU A 628 44.88 -9.20 -1.71
C LEU A 628 43.59 -9.02 -0.92
N ASP A 629 43.13 -7.78 -0.74
CA ASP A 629 41.87 -7.50 -0.05
C ASP A 629 40.67 -8.04 -0.84
N GLU A 630 40.61 -7.81 -2.16
CA GLU A 630 39.59 -8.40 -3.01
C GLU A 630 39.53 -9.92 -2.92
N ILE A 631 40.70 -10.61 -3.09
CA ILE A 631 40.76 -12.07 -3.05
C ILE A 631 40.44 -12.61 -1.66
N PHE A 632 40.86 -11.91 -0.61
CA PHE A 632 40.49 -12.29 0.76
C PHE A 632 38.97 -12.21 1.01
N GLU A 633 38.28 -11.16 0.57
CA GLU A 633 36.84 -11.07 0.68
C GLU A 633 36.13 -12.15 -0.16
N ILE A 634 36.60 -12.47 -1.36
CA ILE A 634 36.11 -13.60 -2.14
C ILE A 634 36.23 -14.91 -1.35
N VAL A 635 37.40 -15.20 -0.78
CA VAL A 635 37.67 -16.40 0.04
C VAL A 635 36.77 -16.44 1.27
N LYS A 636 36.49 -15.28 1.87
CA LYS A 636 35.62 -15.15 3.04
C LYS A 636 34.17 -15.51 2.73
N ASN A 637 33.70 -15.19 1.52
CA ASN A 637 32.35 -15.48 1.07
C ASN A 637 32.19 -16.90 0.46
N GLN A 638 33.24 -17.71 0.37
CA GLN A 638 33.14 -19.10 -0.10
C GLN A 638 32.74 -20.04 1.03
N GLY A 639 31.69 -20.85 0.84
CA GLY A 639 31.29 -21.88 1.82
C GLY A 639 32.28 -23.05 1.96
N GLU A 640 33.18 -23.21 1.00
CA GLU A 640 34.13 -24.34 0.91
C GLU A 640 35.38 -24.14 1.77
N TYR A 641 35.71 -22.91 2.17
CA TYR A 641 36.88 -22.59 2.99
C TYR A 641 36.62 -22.39 4.48
#